data_ac510e4f9f24ffd2f7995e02f83793bd
#
_entry.id   ac510e4f9f24ffd2f7995e02f83793bd
#
_cell.length_a   1.000
_cell.length_b   1.000
_cell.length_c   1.000
_cell.angle_alpha   90.00
_cell.angle_beta   90.00
_cell.angle_gamma   90.00
#
_symmetry.space_group_name_H-M   'P 1'
#
loop_
_entity.id
_entity.type
_entity.pdbx_description
1 polymer ?
#
loop_
_entity_poly.entity_id
_entity_poly.type
_entity_poly.pdbx_seq_one_letter_code
_entity_poly.pdbx_strand_id
1 'polypeptide(L)'
;MMMPSRPAGPGQGGGGGAGRPGGGGGRPGGGGGRPGGGGGGAGRPGGGGGFSGPRTGTGGRPGGAGAGAGGGGGGGGFAGRPGGGGARGRGGTAGAFGRPGGRPTRGRKSKRQRRQEFDNMQAPSIGGVQVPRGTGQTLRLPRGASLSDFADKIGANPASLVQIMLHLGEMVTATQSVNEETLQLLGAELNYAIQVVSPEEEDRELLEAFDIEFGEDEGDESDLAPRPPVVTVMGHVDHGKTKLLDAIRNTNVVAREAGGITQHIGAYQVATEHEGQDRKITFIDTPGHEAFTAMRARGAQATDIAVLVVAADDGVKPQTIEALNHAHAAEVPVVVAVNKIDKEGADPTKVRAQLTEYGLVAEEYGGSTMFVDISAKEGLGIDDLLEAILLTADAELDLRANPTMDAQGIAIEAHLDKGRGPVATVLVQRGTLRVGDSIVCGEAFGRVRAMLDDSGEQVTEADPSRPVLVLGLTAVPSAGDNFIVVTDDRMARQIAQQRAARQRIADMARSSRRRTLEELFSDMEKGKVDELKLIIKGDVSGSVEALEDALLKIDVGEEVRLRVLHRAVGAITEYDVNLAIADDNAVIIGFNVRPEVRARDLAEREGVDIRYYSVIYQAIEEIEAALKGMLKPEFEEAQTGTAEVREVFKVPKIGNVAGCLVRSGTITRNSKARIIRDGVVVADNLTVSSLRRFKDDATEVREGFECGIGLGYSDIKIDDVIETFEMREKPRA
;
A
#
# COMPACT_ATOMS: atom_id res chain seq x y z
N MET A 1 39.45 58.24 -2.47
CA MET A 1 39.99 59.27 -3.39
C MET A 1 39.61 58.81 -4.80
N MET A 2 38.79 59.65 -5.44
CA MET A 2 38.48 59.73 -6.87
C MET A 2 37.75 58.58 -7.58
N MET A 3 36.45 58.71 -7.69
CA MET A 3 35.74 58.55 -8.97
C MET A 3 36.20 59.60 -9.98
N PRO A 4 36.08 59.43 -11.31
CA PRO A 4 34.87 59.74 -12.05
C PRO A 4 34.71 58.80 -13.28
N SER A 5 33.72 58.76 -14.15
CA SER A 5 32.48 59.49 -14.48
C SER A 5 31.92 58.85 -15.76
N ARG A 6 30.60 58.73 -15.85
CA ARG A 6 29.84 58.50 -17.11
C ARG A 6 30.06 59.63 -18.13
N PRO A 7 29.81 59.40 -19.43
CA PRO A 7 28.63 60.01 -20.06
C PRO A 7 27.88 59.08 -21.02
N ALA A 8 26.54 59.11 -21.08
CA ALA A 8 25.63 59.97 -21.82
C ALA A 8 25.50 59.60 -23.32
N GLY A 9 24.29 59.18 -23.73
CA GLY A 9 23.85 59.06 -25.12
C GLY A 9 23.69 60.45 -25.78
N PRO A 10 23.25 60.61 -26.97
CA PRO A 10 21.86 60.48 -27.42
C PRO A 10 21.61 60.16 -28.93
N GLY A 11 20.32 60.17 -29.31
CA GLY A 11 19.76 60.63 -30.58
C GLY A 11 19.09 59.52 -31.40
N GLN A 12 17.85 59.42 -31.42
CA GLN A 12 16.74 60.03 -32.15
C GLN A 12 16.93 60.22 -33.68
N GLY A 13 15.90 59.74 -34.37
CA GLY A 13 15.51 60.08 -35.74
C GLY A 13 15.18 58.81 -36.53
N GLY A 14 14.03 58.54 -37.04
CA GLY A 14 12.90 59.34 -37.44
C GLY A 14 12.43 58.85 -38.80
N GLY A 15 11.14 58.64 -38.94
CA GLY A 15 10.41 58.76 -40.19
C GLY A 15 10.07 57.49 -40.93
N GLY A 16 8.80 57.10 -40.91
CA GLY A 16 7.77 57.45 -41.85
C GLY A 16 7.53 56.30 -42.77
N GLY A 17 6.37 55.83 -42.90
CA GLY A 17 5.17 56.08 -43.53
C GLY A 17 4.42 54.84 -43.95
N ALA A 18 3.26 54.66 -43.46
CA ALA A 18 1.97 54.68 -44.15
C ALA A 18 1.76 53.68 -45.31
N GLY A 19 0.71 52.85 -45.19
CA GLY A 19 0.10 52.19 -46.29
C GLY A 19 -0.80 51.00 -45.94
N ARG A 20 -2.01 51.27 -45.40
CA ARG A 20 -3.21 50.47 -45.68
C ARG A 20 -3.88 51.09 -46.92
N PRO A 21 -4.68 50.44 -47.77
CA PRO A 21 -5.96 49.78 -47.43
C PRO A 21 -6.15 48.44 -48.16
N GLY A 22 -7.03 47.60 -47.76
CA GLY A 22 -8.43 47.56 -47.96
C GLY A 22 -8.88 46.44 -48.84
N GLY A 23 -9.86 45.69 -48.37
CA GLY A 23 -11.07 45.49 -49.10
C GLY A 23 -11.37 44.14 -49.72
N GLY A 24 -12.48 43.59 -49.27
CA GLY A 24 -13.45 42.84 -50.06
C GLY A 24 -13.15 41.35 -50.16
N GLY A 25 -13.98 40.47 -49.73
CA GLY A 25 -15.44 40.35 -49.89
C GLY A 25 -15.69 39.27 -50.91
N GLY A 26 -16.41 38.23 -50.51
CA GLY A 26 -17.00 37.35 -51.52
C GLY A 26 -17.19 35.88 -51.07
N ARG A 27 -18.29 35.58 -50.39
CA ARG A 27 -19.02 34.34 -50.63
C ARG A 27 -19.95 34.60 -51.83
N PRO A 28 -20.38 33.64 -52.66
CA PRO A 28 -21.36 32.60 -52.42
C PRO A 28 -20.99 31.25 -53.07
N GLY A 29 -21.49 30.12 -52.69
CA GLY A 29 -22.83 29.61 -52.78
C GLY A 29 -23.02 28.60 -53.94
N GLY A 30 -23.56 27.41 -53.61
CA GLY A 30 -24.48 26.77 -54.47
C GLY A 30 -24.08 25.52 -55.26
N GLY A 31 -24.84 24.46 -55.02
CA GLY A 31 -25.33 23.53 -56.00
C GLY A 31 -24.47 22.31 -56.31
N GLY A 32 -24.84 21.11 -56.02
CA GLY A 32 -25.97 20.40 -56.61
C GLY A 32 -25.44 19.36 -57.57
N GLY A 33 -25.81 18.10 -57.38
CA GLY A 33 -25.66 17.12 -58.45
C GLY A 33 -25.39 15.68 -58.03
N ARG A 34 -26.42 14.94 -57.69
CA ARG A 34 -26.54 13.50 -58.02
C ARG A 34 -26.98 13.38 -59.50
N PRO A 35 -26.77 12.30 -60.25
CA PRO A 35 -27.32 10.96 -60.08
C PRO A 35 -26.29 9.87 -60.48
N GLY A 36 -26.45 8.61 -60.19
CA GLY A 36 -27.45 7.62 -60.43
C GLY A 36 -26.84 6.41 -61.08
N GLY A 37 -27.29 5.26 -60.71
CA GLY A 37 -27.55 4.19 -61.61
C GLY A 37 -26.75 2.91 -61.50
N GLY A 38 -27.38 1.87 -61.06
CA GLY A 38 -27.65 0.59 -61.62
C GLY A 38 -26.63 -0.51 -61.32
N GLY A 39 -26.95 -1.70 -61.00
CA GLY A 39 -28.10 -2.53 -61.02
C GLY A 39 -27.70 -3.98 -60.86
N GLY A 40 -28.60 -4.79 -60.34
CA GLY A 40 -28.81 -6.22 -60.60
C GLY A 40 -28.06 -7.17 -59.68
N GLY A 41 -28.63 -8.15 -59.02
CA GLY A 41 -29.94 -8.75 -59.04
C GLY A 41 -29.90 -10.09 -58.33
N ALA A 42 -31.02 -10.40 -57.64
CA ALA A 42 -31.64 -11.71 -57.44
C ALA A 42 -30.93 -12.72 -56.53
N GLY A 43 -31.51 -13.28 -55.50
CA GLY A 43 -32.69 -14.02 -55.31
C GLY A 43 -32.97 -14.44 -53.87
N ARG A 44 -34.20 -14.33 -53.51
CA ARG A 44 -34.94 -14.94 -52.38
C ARG A 44 -35.51 -16.30 -52.84
N PRO A 45 -36.21 -17.16 -52.04
CA PRO A 45 -37.07 -16.92 -50.89
C PRO A 45 -36.83 -17.93 -49.72
N GLY A 46 -37.42 -17.86 -48.62
CA GLY A 46 -38.67 -17.60 -48.01
C GLY A 46 -38.75 -18.30 -46.68
N GLY A 47 -39.41 -17.89 -45.76
CA GLY A 47 -40.65 -17.86 -45.11
C GLY A 47 -40.45 -18.32 -43.66
N GLY A 48 -41.05 -17.82 -42.61
CA GLY A 48 -42.23 -17.17 -42.32
C GLY A 48 -42.62 -17.40 -40.87
N GLY A 49 -43.17 -16.41 -40.20
CA GLY A 49 -44.14 -16.46 -39.13
C GLY A 49 -43.56 -16.65 -37.72
N GLY A 50 -43.77 -15.85 -36.68
CA GLY A 50 -44.76 -14.89 -36.37
C GLY A 50 -45.30 -15.09 -34.97
N PHE A 51 -45.34 -14.00 -34.19
CA PHE A 51 -46.26 -13.66 -33.09
C PHE A 51 -46.05 -14.17 -31.65
N SER A 52 -45.78 -13.15 -30.80
CA SER A 52 -46.54 -12.72 -29.61
C SER A 52 -46.35 -13.42 -28.24
N GLY A 53 -45.91 -12.65 -27.23
CA GLY A 53 -46.11 -12.93 -25.81
C GLY A 53 -47.54 -12.56 -25.34
N PRO A 54 -47.79 -12.26 -24.06
CA PRO A 54 -47.33 -12.84 -22.77
C PRO A 54 -48.54 -13.34 -21.91
N ARG A 55 -48.30 -14.02 -20.75
CA ARG A 55 -49.11 -13.85 -19.52
C ARG A 55 -48.89 -14.97 -18.48
N THR A 56 -48.53 -14.53 -17.30
CA THR A 56 -48.99 -14.87 -15.94
C THR A 56 -49.69 -16.19 -15.63
N GLY A 57 -49.26 -16.84 -14.51
CA GLY A 57 -50.22 -17.50 -13.64
C GLY A 57 -49.76 -18.77 -12.95
N THR A 58 -49.41 -18.64 -11.70
CA THR A 58 -49.70 -19.49 -10.51
C THR A 58 -50.03 -20.99 -10.65
N GLY A 59 -49.35 -21.84 -9.85
CA GLY A 59 -50.04 -22.80 -9.00
C GLY A 59 -49.91 -24.28 -9.33
N GLY A 60 -49.46 -25.09 -8.35
CA GLY A 60 -50.03 -26.41 -8.08
C GLY A 60 -49.15 -27.64 -8.35
N ARG A 61 -48.65 -28.23 -7.29
CA ARG A 61 -48.33 -29.66 -7.14
C ARG A 61 -49.66 -30.47 -7.22
N PRO A 62 -49.69 -31.89 -7.28
CA PRO A 62 -48.66 -32.92 -7.21
C PRO A 62 -48.95 -34.20 -8.09
N GLY A 63 -48.02 -35.16 -8.07
CA GLY A 63 -48.34 -36.58 -8.04
C GLY A 63 -48.29 -37.40 -9.33
N GLY A 64 -47.59 -38.53 -9.26
CA GLY A 64 -48.04 -39.78 -9.90
C GLY A 64 -47.16 -40.43 -10.99
N ALA A 65 -46.41 -41.38 -10.63
CA ALA A 65 -46.28 -42.78 -11.10
C ALA A 65 -46.43 -43.11 -12.63
N GLY A 66 -45.54 -44.00 -13.08
CA GLY A 66 -45.76 -44.95 -14.18
C GLY A 66 -44.59 -45.05 -15.17
N ALA A 67 -43.72 -46.01 -15.10
CA ALA A 67 -43.74 -47.35 -15.73
C ALA A 67 -43.45 -47.36 -17.25
N GLY A 68 -42.43 -48.18 -17.63
CA GLY A 68 -42.33 -48.87 -18.90
C GLY A 68 -41.00 -48.62 -19.63
N ALA A 69 -40.06 -49.51 -19.60
CA ALA A 69 -39.88 -50.78 -20.28
C ALA A 69 -38.97 -50.73 -21.52
N GLY A 70 -37.95 -51.59 -21.50
CA GLY A 70 -37.36 -52.21 -22.67
C GLY A 70 -35.95 -51.71 -23.03
N GLY A 71 -34.94 -52.47 -23.13
CA GLY A 71 -34.57 -53.80 -23.26
C GLY A 71 -33.15 -53.94 -23.76
N GLY A 72 -32.43 -54.85 -23.40
CA GLY A 72 -31.67 -55.87 -23.96
C GLY A 72 -30.14 -55.61 -23.93
N GLY A 73 -29.28 -56.45 -23.52
CA GLY A 73 -29.03 -57.83 -23.51
C GLY A 73 -27.55 -58.12 -23.24
N GLY A 74 -27.29 -59.24 -22.61
CA GLY A 74 -26.23 -60.20 -22.72
C GLY A 74 -24.98 -59.97 -21.88
N GLY A 75 -24.42 -60.85 -21.11
CA GLY A 75 -24.57 -62.27 -20.87
C GLY A 75 -23.40 -62.77 -20.04
N GLY A 76 -23.62 -63.81 -19.25
CA GLY A 76 -22.66 -64.82 -18.74
C GLY A 76 -22.01 -64.47 -17.42
N GLY A 77 -22.03 -65.24 -16.33
CA GLY A 77 -22.44 -66.63 -16.10
C GLY A 77 -21.65 -67.22 -14.92
N PHE A 78 -22.33 -68.09 -14.15
CA PHE A 78 -21.84 -69.07 -13.18
C PHE A 78 -21.64 -68.64 -11.75
N ALA A 79 -22.38 -69.03 -10.82
CA ALA A 79 -22.92 -70.26 -10.26
C ALA A 79 -22.40 -70.48 -8.83
N GLY A 80 -23.32 -70.79 -7.90
CA GLY A 80 -23.04 -71.41 -6.64
C GLY A 80 -23.95 -71.06 -5.47
N ARG A 81 -25.11 -71.69 -5.42
CA ARG A 81 -25.97 -71.90 -4.24
C ARG A 81 -25.58 -73.22 -3.57
N PRO A 82 -26.08 -73.65 -2.37
CA PRO A 82 -27.34 -73.33 -1.71
C PRO A 82 -27.39 -73.40 -0.15
N GLY A 83 -28.53 -73.01 0.37
CA GLY A 83 -29.27 -73.67 1.46
C GLY A 83 -29.21 -72.97 2.80
N GLY A 84 -30.21 -72.67 3.56
CA GLY A 84 -31.55 -73.10 3.69
C GLY A 84 -32.11 -72.67 5.02
N GLY A 85 -33.39 -72.39 5.05
CA GLY A 85 -34.33 -72.59 6.13
C GLY A 85 -34.29 -71.68 7.33
N GLY A 86 -35.29 -70.97 7.74
CA GLY A 86 -36.66 -71.27 7.89
C GLY A 86 -37.13 -70.84 9.25
N ALA A 87 -38.32 -70.26 9.30
CA ALA A 87 -39.33 -70.27 10.37
C ALA A 87 -39.48 -69.12 11.33
N ARG A 88 -40.65 -68.57 11.19
CA ARG A 88 -41.56 -67.80 12.00
C ARG A 88 -41.60 -68.11 13.51
N GLY A 89 -41.88 -67.19 14.35
CA GLY A 89 -42.41 -67.39 15.71
C GLY A 89 -42.72 -66.08 16.44
N ARG A 90 -44.02 -65.88 16.68
CA ARG A 90 -44.76 -64.86 17.41
C ARG A 90 -44.38 -64.76 18.88
N GLY A 91 -44.44 -63.50 19.42
CA GLY A 91 -45.22 -63.09 20.58
C GLY A 91 -44.90 -63.61 21.97
N GLY A 92 -44.88 -62.75 22.94
CA GLY A 92 -45.01 -63.09 24.34
C GLY A 92 -44.52 -62.01 25.29
N THR A 93 -45.47 -61.32 25.83
CA THR A 93 -45.35 -60.40 26.98
C THR A 93 -45.06 -61.13 28.30
N ALA A 94 -44.49 -60.34 29.24
CA ALA A 94 -44.60 -60.43 30.72
C ALA A 94 -43.59 -61.30 31.48
N GLY A 95 -43.06 -60.71 32.53
CA GLY A 95 -42.54 -61.40 33.70
C GLY A 95 -41.41 -60.72 34.41
N ALA A 96 -41.77 -59.87 35.39
CA ALA A 96 -40.86 -59.44 36.43
C ALA A 96 -40.49 -60.62 37.33
N PHE A 97 -39.33 -60.56 37.93
CA PHE A 97 -38.76 -61.40 38.97
C PHE A 97 -37.79 -62.51 38.53
N GLY A 98 -36.56 -62.31 38.98
CA GLY A 98 -35.82 -63.46 39.43
C GLY A 98 -34.39 -63.70 38.99
N ARG A 99 -33.50 -63.26 39.84
CA ARG A 99 -32.19 -63.83 40.28
C ARG A 99 -30.89 -63.53 39.49
N PRO A 100 -29.81 -63.23 40.26
CA PRO A 100 -28.51 -62.81 39.76
C PRO A 100 -27.55 -64.00 39.58
N GLY A 101 -26.74 -63.90 38.58
CA GLY A 101 -25.61 -64.84 38.45
C GLY A 101 -25.22 -65.12 37.01
N GLY A 102 -24.43 -64.28 36.39
CA GLY A 102 -23.77 -64.57 35.16
C GLY A 102 -22.72 -63.51 34.88
N ARG A 103 -21.44 -63.85 35.09
CA ARG A 103 -20.27 -62.99 34.74
C ARG A 103 -20.34 -62.57 33.26
N PRO A 104 -20.20 -61.25 32.94
CA PRO A 104 -20.09 -60.86 31.57
C PRO A 104 -18.70 -61.33 31.01
N THR A 105 -18.71 -62.11 29.99
CA THR A 105 -17.53 -62.40 29.18
C THR A 105 -17.08 -61.11 28.50
N ARG A 106 -15.96 -60.59 28.90
CA ARG A 106 -15.25 -59.44 28.25
C ARG A 106 -14.97 -59.81 26.78
N GLY A 107 -15.76 -59.23 25.87
CA GLY A 107 -15.46 -59.28 24.43
C GLY A 107 -14.09 -58.68 24.18
N ARG A 108 -13.22 -59.41 23.50
CA ARG A 108 -11.91 -58.91 23.06
C ARG A 108 -12.12 -57.70 22.16
N LYS A 109 -11.71 -56.53 22.62
CA LYS A 109 -11.69 -55.29 21.84
C LYS A 109 -10.83 -55.47 20.57
N SER A 110 -11.29 -54.98 19.44
CA SER A 110 -10.60 -55.09 18.17
C SER A 110 -9.23 -54.36 18.22
N LYS A 111 -8.26 -54.83 17.43
CA LYS A 111 -6.91 -54.23 17.34
C LYS A 111 -6.98 -52.70 17.05
N ARG A 112 -8.05 -52.28 16.33
CA ARG A 112 -8.27 -50.86 15.96
C ARG A 112 -8.78 -50.03 17.15
N GLN A 113 -9.64 -50.58 17.99
CA GLN A 113 -10.10 -49.95 19.23
C GLN A 113 -8.99 -49.85 20.28
N ARG A 114 -8.10 -50.87 20.39
CA ARG A 114 -6.92 -50.78 21.26
C ARG A 114 -5.93 -49.75 20.80
N ARG A 115 -5.77 -49.53 19.50
CA ARG A 115 -4.86 -48.51 18.96
C ARG A 115 -5.44 -47.11 19.21
N GLN A 116 -6.73 -46.91 19.02
CA GLN A 116 -7.41 -45.64 19.37
C GLN A 116 -7.43 -45.33 20.88
N GLU A 117 -7.58 -46.38 21.74
CA GLU A 117 -7.46 -46.16 23.18
C GLU A 117 -6.00 -45.90 23.62
N PHE A 118 -5.01 -46.46 22.90
CA PHE A 118 -3.59 -46.21 23.18
C PHE A 118 -3.17 -44.82 22.72
N ASP A 119 -3.65 -44.36 21.57
CA ASP A 119 -3.43 -43.00 21.07
C ASP A 119 -4.12 -41.94 21.97
N ASN A 120 -5.29 -42.27 22.54
CA ASN A 120 -6.02 -41.41 23.48
C ASN A 120 -5.43 -41.41 24.93
N MET A 121 -4.57 -42.40 25.27
CA MET A 121 -3.98 -42.49 26.62
C MET A 121 -2.65 -41.71 26.79
N GLN A 122 -2.08 -41.17 25.71
CA GLN A 122 -0.76 -40.52 25.74
C GLN A 122 -0.82 -39.00 25.72
N ALA A 123 -1.96 -38.34 25.76
CA ALA A 123 -2.04 -36.91 25.84
C ALA A 123 -2.12 -36.45 27.32
N PRO A 124 -1.03 -35.88 27.92
CA PRO A 124 -1.12 -35.29 29.24
C PRO A 124 -2.00 -34.04 29.18
N SER A 125 -2.91 -33.91 30.17
CA SER A 125 -3.80 -32.75 30.26
C SER A 125 -3.07 -31.57 30.89
N ILE A 126 -2.96 -30.45 30.17
CA ILE A 126 -2.56 -29.17 30.73
C ILE A 126 -3.86 -28.42 31.03
N GLY A 127 -4.09 -28.03 32.29
CA GLY A 127 -5.32 -27.32 32.69
C GLY A 127 -6.63 -28.06 32.40
N GLY A 128 -6.61 -29.40 32.26
CA GLY A 128 -7.79 -30.22 31.93
C GLY A 128 -8.05 -30.41 30.42
N VAL A 129 -7.23 -29.85 29.55
CA VAL A 129 -7.38 -29.92 28.08
C VAL A 129 -6.41 -30.93 27.50
N GLN A 130 -6.90 -31.82 26.64
CA GLN A 130 -6.06 -32.83 25.94
C GLN A 130 -5.54 -32.24 24.62
N VAL A 131 -4.23 -31.94 24.56
CA VAL A 131 -3.55 -31.50 23.35
C VAL A 131 -2.36 -32.43 23.08
N PRO A 132 -2.08 -32.79 21.80
CA PRO A 132 -0.89 -33.56 21.45
C PRO A 132 0.38 -32.82 21.92
N ARG A 133 1.26 -33.50 22.65
CA ARG A 133 2.58 -32.99 22.97
C ARG A 133 3.61 -33.47 21.97
N GLY A 134 4.45 -32.57 21.52
CA GLY A 134 5.57 -32.90 20.64
C GLY A 134 6.69 -33.66 21.37
N THR A 135 7.56 -34.24 20.59
CA THR A 135 8.80 -34.91 21.05
C THR A 135 10.04 -34.05 20.83
N GLY A 136 9.92 -32.71 20.78
CA GLY A 136 10.97 -31.79 20.39
C GLY A 136 11.05 -31.54 18.87
N GLN A 137 9.97 -31.82 18.15
CA GLN A 137 9.90 -31.57 16.70
C GLN A 137 9.90 -30.09 16.41
N THR A 138 10.62 -29.68 15.37
CA THR A 138 10.58 -28.32 14.85
C THR A 138 9.31 -28.13 14.04
N LEU A 139 8.53 -27.11 14.40
CA LEU A 139 7.35 -26.68 13.67
C LEU A 139 7.64 -25.32 13.04
N ARG A 140 7.53 -25.24 11.74
CA ARG A 140 7.68 -24.00 10.99
C ARG A 140 6.33 -23.32 10.86
N LEU A 141 6.23 -22.08 11.27
CA LEU A 141 5.03 -21.26 11.22
C LEU A 141 5.33 -19.92 10.56
N PRO A 142 4.44 -19.39 9.70
CA PRO A 142 4.63 -18.09 9.11
C PRO A 142 4.60 -16.99 10.18
N ARG A 143 5.26 -15.88 9.90
CA ARG A 143 5.24 -14.70 10.77
C ARG A 143 3.82 -14.18 10.92
N GLY A 144 3.33 -14.10 12.17
CA GLY A 144 1.94 -13.70 12.44
C GLY A 144 0.93 -14.83 12.32
N ALA A 145 1.37 -16.08 12.35
CA ALA A 145 0.48 -17.25 12.39
C ALA A 145 -0.55 -17.16 13.51
N SER A 146 -1.73 -17.72 13.28
CA SER A 146 -2.80 -17.82 14.27
C SER A 146 -2.69 -19.11 15.07
N LEU A 147 -3.40 -19.18 16.22
CA LEU A 147 -3.53 -20.44 16.96
C LEU A 147 -4.23 -21.53 16.15
N SER A 148 -5.05 -21.17 15.15
CA SER A 148 -5.64 -22.13 14.22
C SER A 148 -4.58 -22.79 13.34
N ASP A 149 -3.63 -22.01 12.80
CA ASP A 149 -2.56 -22.53 11.94
C ASP A 149 -1.64 -23.45 12.73
N PHE A 150 -1.35 -23.08 13.99
CA PHE A 150 -0.60 -23.95 14.89
C PHE A 150 -1.36 -25.25 15.23
N ALA A 151 -2.67 -25.12 15.50
CA ALA A 151 -3.53 -26.29 15.79
C ALA A 151 -3.60 -27.27 14.62
N ASP A 152 -3.71 -26.77 13.40
CA ASP A 152 -3.76 -27.59 12.18
C ASP A 152 -2.45 -28.36 11.97
N LYS A 153 -1.30 -27.73 12.20
CA LYS A 153 0.02 -28.40 12.08
C LYS A 153 0.25 -29.50 13.14
N ILE A 154 -0.30 -29.35 14.36
CA ILE A 154 -0.17 -30.37 15.41
C ILE A 154 -1.36 -31.33 15.48
N GLY A 155 -2.40 -31.15 14.65
CA GLY A 155 -3.62 -31.94 14.68
C GLY A 155 -4.45 -31.74 15.96
N ALA A 156 -4.43 -30.52 16.53
CA ALA A 156 -5.16 -30.17 17.74
C ALA A 156 -6.42 -29.35 17.45
N ASN A 157 -7.26 -29.17 18.48
CA ASN A 157 -8.38 -28.26 18.37
C ASN A 157 -7.95 -26.83 18.73
N PRO A 158 -8.18 -25.81 17.88
CA PRO A 158 -7.81 -24.42 18.18
C PRO A 158 -8.37 -23.91 19.51
N ALA A 159 -9.58 -24.30 19.88
CA ALA A 159 -10.19 -23.92 21.16
C ALA A 159 -9.40 -24.42 22.37
N SER A 160 -8.71 -25.56 22.22
CA SER A 160 -7.86 -26.12 23.27
C SER A 160 -6.60 -25.27 23.48
N LEU A 161 -6.03 -24.74 22.40
CA LEU A 161 -4.87 -23.85 22.45
C LEU A 161 -5.22 -22.50 23.07
N VAL A 162 -6.39 -21.95 22.73
CA VAL A 162 -6.93 -20.73 23.37
C VAL A 162 -7.05 -20.91 24.88
N GLN A 163 -7.51 -22.07 25.36
CA GLN A 163 -7.58 -22.33 26.81
C GLN A 163 -6.20 -22.41 27.46
N ILE A 164 -5.21 -22.97 26.77
CA ILE A 164 -3.83 -23.00 27.27
C ILE A 164 -3.26 -21.59 27.36
N MET A 165 -3.48 -20.76 26.31
CA MET A 165 -3.03 -19.38 26.30
C MET A 165 -3.67 -18.56 27.45
N LEU A 166 -4.98 -18.76 27.68
CA LEU A 166 -5.67 -18.15 28.82
C LEU A 166 -5.05 -18.56 30.17
N HIS A 167 -4.59 -19.80 30.34
CA HIS A 167 -3.90 -20.26 31.55
C HIS A 167 -2.48 -19.65 31.68
N LEU A 168 -1.83 -19.34 30.56
CA LEU A 168 -0.53 -18.63 30.52
C LEU A 168 -0.68 -17.13 30.78
N GLY A 169 -1.95 -16.62 30.88
CA GLY A 169 -2.23 -15.22 31.14
C GLY A 169 -2.44 -14.36 29.89
N GLU A 170 -2.41 -14.96 28.71
CA GLU A 170 -2.57 -14.29 27.44
C GLU A 170 -3.99 -14.52 26.87
N MET A 171 -4.70 -13.45 26.55
CA MET A 171 -6.04 -13.51 25.96
C MET A 171 -5.96 -13.41 24.44
N VAL A 172 -5.80 -14.53 23.77
CA VAL A 172 -5.69 -14.63 22.30
C VAL A 172 -6.88 -15.42 21.76
N THR A 173 -7.45 -14.98 20.62
CA THR A 173 -8.50 -15.75 19.92
C THR A 173 -7.89 -16.75 18.96
N ALA A 174 -8.62 -17.78 18.57
CA ALA A 174 -8.11 -18.84 17.70
C ALA A 174 -7.60 -18.34 16.33
N THR A 175 -8.20 -17.28 15.80
CA THR A 175 -7.91 -16.71 14.47
C THR A 175 -7.10 -15.42 14.51
N GLN A 176 -6.69 -14.97 15.68
CA GLN A 176 -5.86 -13.79 15.84
C GLN A 176 -4.40 -14.14 15.57
N SER A 177 -3.71 -13.24 14.87
CA SER A 177 -2.26 -13.30 14.71
C SER A 177 -1.57 -13.22 16.08
N VAL A 178 -0.65 -14.12 16.33
CA VAL A 178 0.07 -14.26 17.60
C VAL A 178 1.51 -13.80 17.41
N ASN A 179 2.06 -13.10 18.40
CA ASN A 179 3.44 -12.67 18.40
C ASN A 179 4.38 -13.89 18.45
N GLU A 180 5.57 -13.74 17.88
CA GLU A 180 6.58 -14.77 17.83
C GLU A 180 6.96 -15.32 19.21
N GLU A 181 7.18 -14.43 20.17
CA GLU A 181 7.49 -14.79 21.57
C GLU A 181 6.38 -15.64 22.20
N THR A 182 5.13 -15.27 21.98
CA THR A 182 3.95 -15.99 22.49
C THR A 182 3.79 -17.36 21.81
N LEU A 183 4.08 -17.45 20.50
CA LEU A 183 4.11 -18.73 19.80
C LEU A 183 5.22 -19.63 20.30
N GLN A 184 6.42 -19.10 20.52
CA GLN A 184 7.56 -19.84 21.07
C GLN A 184 7.28 -20.34 22.51
N LEU A 185 6.63 -19.48 23.34
CA LEU A 185 6.21 -19.86 24.69
C LEU A 185 5.22 -21.02 24.67
N LEU A 186 4.21 -20.94 23.79
CA LEU A 186 3.24 -22.02 23.59
C LEU A 186 3.89 -23.30 23.08
N GLY A 187 4.83 -23.16 22.14
CA GLY A 187 5.62 -24.29 21.62
C GLY A 187 6.44 -24.97 22.70
N ALA A 188 7.14 -24.21 23.53
CA ALA A 188 7.92 -24.73 24.63
C ALA A 188 7.05 -25.49 25.64
N GLU A 189 5.86 -24.99 25.98
CA GLU A 189 4.90 -25.66 26.88
C GLU A 189 4.39 -26.98 26.31
N LEU A 190 4.19 -27.04 24.99
CA LEU A 190 3.73 -28.22 24.27
C LEU A 190 4.88 -29.14 23.80
N ASN A 191 6.13 -28.78 24.10
CA ASN A 191 7.35 -29.49 23.70
C ASN A 191 7.53 -29.58 22.17
N TYR A 192 7.27 -28.46 21.48
CA TYR A 192 7.60 -28.22 20.09
C TYR A 192 8.62 -27.08 19.98
N ALA A 193 9.62 -27.21 19.12
CA ALA A 193 10.50 -26.12 18.76
C ALA A 193 9.81 -25.31 17.64
N ILE A 194 9.40 -24.08 17.90
CA ILE A 194 8.79 -23.23 16.88
C ILE A 194 9.87 -22.43 16.17
N GLN A 195 9.89 -22.54 14.85
CA GLN A 195 10.68 -21.70 13.95
C GLN A 195 9.71 -20.84 13.16
N VAL A 196 9.84 -19.53 13.33
CA VAL A 196 9.07 -18.56 12.52
C VAL A 196 9.78 -18.39 11.19
N VAL A 197 9.05 -18.65 10.11
CA VAL A 197 9.55 -18.64 8.73
C VAL A 197 9.22 -17.30 8.11
N SER A 198 10.14 -16.74 7.34
CA SER A 198 9.87 -15.55 6.53
C SER A 198 8.92 -15.89 5.36
N PRO A 199 8.21 -14.90 4.78
CA PRO A 199 7.39 -15.14 3.60
C PRO A 199 8.18 -15.72 2.42
N GLU A 200 9.46 -15.38 2.32
CA GLU A 200 10.38 -15.87 1.28
C GLU A 200 10.74 -17.36 1.50
N GLU A 201 11.03 -17.74 2.73
CA GLU A 201 11.27 -19.15 3.09
C GLU A 201 10.01 -19.99 2.90
N GLU A 202 8.83 -19.43 3.21
CA GLU A 202 7.56 -20.12 2.99
C GLU A 202 7.27 -20.32 1.49
N ASP A 203 7.65 -19.34 0.66
CA ASP A 203 7.53 -19.45 -0.80
C ASP A 203 8.53 -20.48 -1.36
N ARG A 204 9.76 -20.53 -0.82
CA ARG A 204 10.75 -21.56 -1.16
C ARG A 204 10.24 -22.95 -0.83
N GLU A 205 9.68 -23.18 0.38
CA GLU A 205 9.05 -24.48 0.73
C GLU A 205 7.88 -24.84 -0.22
N LEU A 206 7.14 -23.83 -0.69
CA LEU A 206 6.10 -24.05 -1.70
C LEU A 206 6.67 -24.56 -3.00
N LEU A 207 7.75 -23.93 -3.49
CA LEU A 207 8.38 -24.29 -4.75
C LEU A 207 9.09 -25.65 -4.67
N GLU A 208 9.75 -25.94 -3.56
CA GLU A 208 10.33 -27.27 -3.28
C GLU A 208 9.29 -28.40 -3.35
N ALA A 209 8.04 -28.14 -2.93
CA ALA A 209 6.95 -29.12 -3.06
C ALA A 209 6.54 -29.42 -4.53
N PHE A 210 6.98 -28.62 -5.47
CA PHE A 210 6.81 -28.80 -6.91
C PHE A 210 8.10 -29.19 -7.62
N ASP A 211 9.15 -29.59 -6.87
CA ASP A 211 10.51 -29.90 -7.37
C ASP A 211 11.15 -28.72 -8.13
N ILE A 212 10.91 -27.48 -7.67
CA ILE A 212 11.50 -26.26 -8.22
C ILE A 212 12.44 -25.67 -7.16
N GLU A 213 13.72 -25.56 -7.50
CA GLU A 213 14.72 -24.86 -6.70
C GLU A 213 14.79 -23.39 -7.13
N PHE A 214 14.56 -22.47 -6.20
CA PHE A 214 14.61 -21.03 -6.47
C PHE A 214 15.84 -20.39 -5.83
N GLY A 215 16.59 -19.63 -6.64
CA GLY A 215 17.73 -18.87 -6.17
C GLY A 215 19.06 -19.64 -6.23
N GLU A 216 19.09 -20.83 -6.78
CA GLU A 216 20.30 -21.62 -7.03
C GLU A 216 20.49 -21.83 -8.54
N ASP A 217 21.72 -21.89 -8.99
CA ASP A 217 22.02 -22.21 -10.40
C ASP A 217 22.03 -23.73 -10.56
N GLU A 218 21.20 -24.25 -11.46
CA GLU A 218 21.20 -25.66 -11.82
C GLU A 218 22.38 -25.99 -12.71
N GLY A 219 22.98 -27.18 -12.54
CA GLY A 219 24.07 -27.68 -13.38
C GLY A 219 25.46 -27.59 -12.74
N ASP A 220 26.47 -27.80 -13.55
CA ASP A 220 27.87 -27.81 -13.14
C ASP A 220 28.49 -26.40 -13.26
N GLU A 221 29.62 -26.15 -12.59
CA GLU A 221 30.37 -24.88 -12.66
C GLU A 221 30.77 -24.49 -14.10
N SER A 222 30.83 -25.45 -14.99
CA SER A 222 31.13 -25.22 -16.44
C SER A 222 29.93 -24.63 -17.21
N ASP A 223 28.72 -24.67 -16.67
CA ASP A 223 27.50 -24.13 -17.29
C ASP A 223 27.30 -22.65 -16.94
N LEU A 224 28.04 -22.15 -15.97
CA LEU A 224 28.01 -20.74 -15.56
C LEU A 224 28.70 -19.84 -16.56
N ALA A 225 27.98 -18.83 -17.05
CA ALA A 225 28.50 -17.80 -17.96
C ALA A 225 28.52 -16.42 -17.26
N PRO A 226 29.48 -15.54 -17.60
CA PRO A 226 29.47 -14.17 -17.08
C PRO A 226 28.19 -13.44 -17.50
N ARG A 227 27.57 -12.72 -16.54
CA ARG A 227 26.40 -11.88 -16.79
C ARG A 227 26.72 -10.39 -16.59
N PRO A 228 26.00 -9.49 -17.25
CA PRO A 228 26.14 -8.06 -17.03
C PRO A 228 25.84 -7.69 -15.55
N PRO A 229 26.57 -6.72 -14.98
CA PRO A 229 26.22 -6.18 -13.67
C PRO A 229 24.88 -5.43 -13.73
N VAL A 230 24.08 -5.59 -12.70
CA VAL A 230 22.84 -4.84 -12.48
C VAL A 230 23.12 -3.74 -11.47
N VAL A 231 22.86 -2.50 -11.85
CA VAL A 231 23.27 -1.30 -11.11
C VAL A 231 22.05 -0.45 -10.77
N THR A 232 21.85 -0.15 -9.50
CA THR A 232 20.82 0.82 -9.10
C THR A 232 21.41 2.21 -8.92
N VAL A 233 20.68 3.25 -9.34
CA VAL A 233 21.09 4.65 -9.16
C VAL A 233 20.25 5.29 -8.08
N MET A 234 20.90 5.68 -6.98
CA MET A 234 20.26 6.21 -5.77
C MET A 234 20.78 7.60 -5.41
N GLY A 235 20.11 8.27 -4.48
CA GLY A 235 20.52 9.57 -3.95
C GLY A 235 19.34 10.52 -3.79
N HIS A 236 19.63 11.74 -3.33
CA HIS A 236 18.63 12.76 -3.04
C HIS A 236 17.90 13.28 -4.29
N VAL A 237 16.72 13.84 -4.11
CA VAL A 237 16.00 14.61 -5.14
C VAL A 237 16.90 15.74 -5.63
N ASP A 238 16.80 16.11 -6.90
CA ASP A 238 17.59 17.18 -7.54
C ASP A 238 19.12 16.98 -7.58
N HIS A 239 19.68 15.87 -7.10
CA HIS A 239 21.11 15.55 -7.29
C HIS A 239 21.47 15.14 -8.72
N GLY A 240 20.45 14.98 -9.58
CA GLY A 240 20.63 14.79 -11.02
C GLY A 240 20.71 13.34 -11.46
N LYS A 241 20.14 12.39 -10.70
CA LYS A 241 20.07 10.96 -11.06
C LYS A 241 19.53 10.73 -12.47
N THR A 242 18.29 11.18 -12.71
CA THR A 242 17.63 10.99 -14.02
C THR A 242 18.38 11.70 -15.15
N LYS A 243 19.02 12.85 -14.89
CA LYS A 243 19.89 13.50 -15.89
C LYS A 243 21.14 12.71 -16.19
N LEU A 244 21.74 12.07 -15.17
CA LEU A 244 22.88 11.16 -15.36
C LEU A 244 22.46 9.97 -16.23
N LEU A 245 21.33 9.36 -15.92
CA LEU A 245 20.81 8.23 -16.68
C LEU A 245 20.41 8.63 -18.12
N ASP A 246 19.83 9.81 -18.32
CA ASP A 246 19.55 10.37 -19.64
C ASP A 246 20.85 10.59 -20.44
N ALA A 247 21.91 11.06 -19.80
CA ALA A 247 23.19 11.25 -20.43
C ALA A 247 23.86 9.90 -20.84
N ILE A 248 23.76 8.88 -19.95
CA ILE A 248 24.23 7.52 -20.25
C ILE A 248 23.46 6.90 -21.43
N ARG A 249 22.15 7.11 -21.51
CA ARG A 249 21.26 6.56 -22.56
C ARG A 249 21.24 7.40 -23.84
N ASN A 250 21.78 8.61 -23.84
CA ASN A 250 21.56 9.62 -24.88
C ASN A 250 20.07 9.90 -25.15
N THR A 251 19.28 9.99 -24.08
CA THR A 251 17.83 10.24 -24.11
C THR A 251 17.44 11.51 -23.33
N ASN A 252 16.16 11.86 -23.34
CA ASN A 252 15.65 13.00 -22.56
C ASN A 252 14.32 12.61 -21.90
N VAL A 253 14.39 11.75 -20.92
CA VAL A 253 13.23 11.26 -20.14
C VAL A 253 12.73 12.32 -19.17
N VAL A 254 13.65 13.08 -18.54
CA VAL A 254 13.32 14.17 -17.60
C VAL A 254 12.30 15.15 -18.18
N ALA A 255 12.40 15.48 -19.46
CA ALA A 255 11.47 16.42 -20.09
C ALA A 255 10.04 15.87 -20.31
N ARG A 256 9.85 14.57 -20.17
CA ARG A 256 8.57 13.89 -20.40
C ARG A 256 7.85 13.52 -19.11
N GLU A 257 8.55 13.47 -17.99
CA GLU A 257 7.99 13.13 -16.68
C GLU A 257 7.20 14.28 -16.06
N ALA A 258 6.07 13.94 -15.44
CA ALA A 258 5.23 14.91 -14.74
C ALA A 258 5.98 15.50 -13.54
N GLY A 259 6.11 16.83 -13.50
CA GLY A 259 6.86 17.52 -12.45
C GLY A 259 8.37 17.47 -12.60
N GLY A 260 8.90 16.79 -13.65
CA GLY A 260 10.35 16.62 -13.88
C GLY A 260 11.05 15.74 -12.84
N ILE A 261 10.30 14.86 -12.17
CA ILE A 261 10.76 13.91 -11.15
C ILE A 261 10.42 12.49 -11.55
N THR A 262 11.35 11.56 -11.35
CA THR A 262 11.11 10.13 -11.56
C THR A 262 10.17 9.60 -10.48
N GLN A 263 9.07 8.98 -10.90
CA GLN A 263 8.06 8.40 -10.03
C GLN A 263 7.82 6.91 -10.29
N HIS A 264 8.46 6.36 -11.33
CA HIS A 264 8.41 4.96 -11.72
C HIS A 264 9.81 4.35 -11.67
N ILE A 265 9.87 3.03 -11.51
CA ILE A 265 11.15 2.32 -11.62
C ILE A 265 11.39 2.02 -13.09
N GLY A 266 12.46 2.58 -13.65
CA GLY A 266 12.93 2.27 -15.00
C GLY A 266 14.04 1.23 -14.97
N ALA A 267 14.05 0.28 -15.91
CA ALA A 267 15.17 -0.65 -16.09
C ALA A 267 15.55 -0.73 -17.56
N TYR A 268 16.84 -0.66 -17.85
CA TYR A 268 17.37 -0.66 -19.20
C TYR A 268 18.82 -1.13 -19.26
N GLN A 269 19.28 -1.51 -20.43
CA GLN A 269 20.62 -2.04 -20.64
C GLN A 269 21.42 -1.11 -21.57
N VAL A 270 22.65 -0.81 -21.18
CA VAL A 270 23.59 0.02 -21.95
C VAL A 270 24.82 -0.81 -22.31
N ALA A 271 25.26 -0.70 -23.54
CA ALA A 271 26.55 -1.26 -23.98
C ALA A 271 27.65 -0.20 -23.88
N THR A 272 28.78 -0.57 -23.33
CA THR A 272 29.99 0.27 -23.23
C THR A 272 31.21 -0.51 -23.66
N GLU A 273 32.18 0.16 -24.22
CA GLU A 273 33.48 -0.46 -24.60
C GLU A 273 34.41 -0.41 -23.37
N HIS A 274 34.86 -1.56 -22.91
CA HIS A 274 35.83 -1.69 -21.82
C HIS A 274 36.93 -2.68 -22.26
N GLU A 275 38.22 -2.28 -22.19
CA GLU A 275 39.35 -3.10 -22.61
C GLU A 275 39.26 -3.63 -24.07
N GLY A 276 38.58 -2.89 -24.96
CA GLY A 276 38.37 -3.30 -26.35
C GLY A 276 37.34 -4.40 -26.55
N GLN A 277 36.48 -4.63 -25.56
CA GLN A 277 35.32 -5.53 -25.61
C GLN A 277 34.02 -4.76 -25.31
N ASP A 278 32.96 -5.09 -26.06
CA ASP A 278 31.62 -4.57 -25.77
C ASP A 278 31.06 -5.25 -24.53
N ARG A 279 30.95 -4.52 -23.42
CA ARG A 279 30.35 -4.97 -22.16
C ARG A 279 29.00 -4.28 -21.96
N LYS A 280 28.05 -4.99 -21.31
CA LYS A 280 26.76 -4.45 -21.03
C LYS A 280 26.62 -4.20 -19.52
N ILE A 281 25.89 -3.14 -19.18
CA ILE A 281 25.53 -2.79 -17.81
C ILE A 281 24.01 -2.59 -17.80
N THR A 282 23.32 -3.17 -16.83
CA THR A 282 21.89 -2.97 -16.64
C THR A 282 21.65 -1.96 -15.54
N PHE A 283 20.96 -0.87 -15.84
CA PHE A 283 20.64 0.18 -14.87
C PHE A 283 19.19 0.07 -14.41
N ILE A 284 18.99 0.29 -13.12
CA ILE A 284 17.67 0.47 -12.49
C ILE A 284 17.59 1.89 -11.94
N ASP A 285 16.69 2.71 -12.50
CA ASP A 285 16.39 4.06 -12.01
C ASP A 285 15.39 3.99 -10.87
N THR A 286 15.73 4.55 -9.71
CA THR A 286 14.85 4.61 -8.54
C THR A 286 14.48 6.03 -8.18
N PRO A 287 13.19 6.30 -7.84
CA PRO A 287 12.76 7.60 -7.38
C PRO A 287 13.51 8.06 -6.12
N GLY A 288 13.92 9.34 -6.10
CA GLY A 288 14.72 9.89 -4.99
C GLY A 288 13.90 10.34 -3.78
N HIS A 289 12.58 10.45 -3.90
CA HIS A 289 11.69 11.00 -2.89
C HIS A 289 11.46 10.03 -1.72
N GLU A 290 11.29 10.55 -0.49
CA GLU A 290 11.05 9.74 0.71
C GLU A 290 9.81 8.85 0.64
N ALA A 291 8.74 9.28 -0.05
CA ALA A 291 7.54 8.46 -0.26
C ALA A 291 7.85 7.12 -0.96
N PHE A 292 8.96 7.01 -1.69
CA PHE A 292 9.33 5.83 -2.46
C PHE A 292 10.39 4.94 -1.78
N THR A 293 10.42 4.91 -0.44
CA THR A 293 11.37 4.09 0.34
C THR A 293 11.30 2.60 -0.04
N ALA A 294 10.10 2.04 -0.21
CA ALA A 294 9.92 0.65 -0.63
C ALA A 294 10.52 0.37 -2.01
N MET A 295 10.41 1.31 -2.96
CA MET A 295 11.01 1.19 -4.28
C MET A 295 12.55 1.22 -4.24
N ARG A 296 13.15 2.05 -3.35
CA ARG A 296 14.61 2.08 -3.16
C ARG A 296 15.12 0.78 -2.54
N ALA A 297 14.45 0.27 -1.51
CA ALA A 297 14.78 -1.02 -0.90
C ALA A 297 14.75 -2.17 -1.92
N ARG A 298 13.69 -2.21 -2.74
CA ARG A 298 13.53 -3.18 -3.83
C ARG A 298 14.61 -3.03 -4.89
N GLY A 299 14.92 -1.79 -5.27
CA GLY A 299 16.02 -1.49 -6.17
C GLY A 299 17.35 -2.05 -5.66
N ALA A 300 17.68 -1.83 -4.38
CA ALA A 300 18.90 -2.35 -3.77
C ALA A 300 18.94 -3.88 -3.73
N GLN A 301 17.85 -4.54 -3.39
CA GLN A 301 17.78 -6.01 -3.32
C GLN A 301 17.89 -6.70 -4.68
N ALA A 302 17.50 -6.01 -5.75
CA ALA A 302 17.50 -6.54 -7.10
C ALA A 302 18.84 -6.33 -7.85
N THR A 303 19.80 -5.65 -7.24
CA THR A 303 21.03 -5.16 -7.92
C THR A 303 22.31 -5.68 -7.28
N ASP A 304 23.36 -5.67 -8.09
CA ASP A 304 24.69 -6.10 -7.71
C ASP A 304 25.54 -4.93 -7.18
N ILE A 305 25.31 -3.70 -7.69
CA ILE A 305 26.07 -2.50 -7.34
C ILE A 305 25.10 -1.32 -7.17
N ALA A 306 25.37 -0.46 -6.18
CA ALA A 306 24.65 0.77 -5.98
C ALA A 306 25.49 1.99 -6.37
N VAL A 307 25.00 2.84 -7.28
CA VAL A 307 25.60 4.14 -7.60
C VAL A 307 24.92 5.22 -6.77
N LEU A 308 25.65 5.81 -5.84
CA LEU A 308 25.18 6.88 -4.98
C LEU A 308 25.51 8.24 -5.59
N VAL A 309 24.51 8.95 -6.12
CA VAL A 309 24.69 10.27 -6.74
C VAL A 309 24.55 11.37 -5.70
N VAL A 310 25.59 12.15 -5.51
CA VAL A 310 25.65 13.29 -4.60
C VAL A 310 26.05 14.55 -5.36
N ALA A 311 25.27 15.62 -5.22
CA ALA A 311 25.59 16.88 -5.86
C ALA A 311 26.71 17.64 -5.11
N ALA A 312 27.75 18.07 -5.82
CA ALA A 312 28.92 18.74 -5.25
C ALA A 312 28.60 20.14 -4.67
N ASP A 313 27.52 20.78 -5.13
CA ASP A 313 27.04 22.07 -4.67
C ASP A 313 26.21 21.98 -3.38
N ASP A 314 25.56 20.83 -3.14
CA ASP A 314 24.57 20.65 -2.05
C ASP A 314 25.08 19.72 -0.92
N GLY A 315 25.91 18.74 -1.24
CA GLY A 315 26.48 17.79 -0.29
C GLY A 315 25.53 16.66 0.13
N VAL A 316 25.84 16.03 1.26
CA VAL A 316 25.06 14.87 1.77
C VAL A 316 23.75 15.34 2.41
N LYS A 317 22.64 14.71 2.03
CA LYS A 317 21.28 14.99 2.49
C LYS A 317 20.67 13.76 3.20
N PRO A 318 19.58 13.92 3.97
CA PRO A 318 18.96 12.78 4.67
C PRO A 318 18.60 11.61 3.76
N GLN A 319 18.05 11.87 2.57
CA GLN A 319 17.73 10.83 1.59
C GLN A 319 18.98 10.15 0.99
N THR A 320 20.14 10.83 1.00
CA THR A 320 21.43 10.22 0.62
C THR A 320 21.85 9.19 1.66
N ILE A 321 21.66 9.51 2.95
CA ILE A 321 21.95 8.60 4.07
C ILE A 321 21.00 7.40 4.04
N GLU A 322 19.71 7.64 3.77
CA GLU A 322 18.70 6.58 3.61
C GLU A 322 19.09 5.63 2.46
N ALA A 323 19.48 6.18 1.30
CA ALA A 323 19.92 5.39 0.16
C ALA A 323 21.16 4.52 0.50
N LEU A 324 22.11 5.10 1.22
CA LEU A 324 23.29 4.37 1.71
C LEU A 324 22.90 3.23 2.67
N ASN A 325 21.97 3.49 3.59
CA ASN A 325 21.48 2.46 4.49
C ASN A 325 20.79 1.31 3.75
N HIS A 326 20.05 1.59 2.67
CA HIS A 326 19.46 0.54 1.83
C HIS A 326 20.52 -0.28 1.10
N ALA A 327 21.58 0.35 0.57
CA ALA A 327 22.69 -0.35 -0.07
C ALA A 327 23.43 -1.25 0.95
N HIS A 328 23.69 -0.74 2.16
CA HIS A 328 24.31 -1.54 3.24
C HIS A 328 23.42 -2.70 3.70
N ALA A 329 22.11 -2.48 3.81
CA ALA A 329 21.17 -3.54 4.21
C ALA A 329 21.04 -4.64 3.16
N ALA A 330 21.30 -4.32 1.89
CA ALA A 330 21.35 -5.26 0.79
C ALA A 330 22.76 -5.88 0.58
N GLU A 331 23.77 -5.44 1.37
CA GLU A 331 25.16 -5.89 1.29
C GLU A 331 25.81 -5.69 -0.10
N VAL A 332 25.36 -4.66 -0.84
CA VAL A 332 25.90 -4.37 -2.19
C VAL A 332 27.01 -3.32 -2.12
N PRO A 333 28.08 -3.45 -2.95
CA PRO A 333 29.13 -2.45 -3.06
C PRO A 333 28.58 -1.12 -3.59
N VAL A 334 29.20 -0.01 -3.15
CA VAL A 334 28.75 1.35 -3.48
C VAL A 334 29.82 2.07 -4.28
N VAL A 335 29.44 2.61 -5.44
CA VAL A 335 30.24 3.58 -6.23
C VAL A 335 29.63 4.96 -6.05
N VAL A 336 30.43 5.97 -5.73
CA VAL A 336 29.95 7.33 -5.49
C VAL A 336 30.18 8.20 -6.72
N ALA A 337 29.09 8.75 -7.29
CA ALA A 337 29.11 9.72 -8.35
C ALA A 337 28.90 11.13 -7.80
N VAL A 338 29.97 11.94 -7.74
CA VAL A 338 29.90 13.34 -7.30
C VAL A 338 29.52 14.21 -8.48
N ASN A 339 28.25 14.57 -8.57
CA ASN A 339 27.66 15.26 -9.72
C ASN A 339 27.65 16.78 -9.58
N LYS A 340 27.42 17.46 -10.71
CA LYS A 340 27.32 18.93 -10.84
C LYS A 340 28.65 19.66 -10.55
N ILE A 341 29.77 19.06 -10.94
CA ILE A 341 31.09 19.70 -10.79
C ILE A 341 31.23 20.97 -11.67
N ASP A 342 30.31 21.16 -12.65
CA ASP A 342 30.22 22.32 -13.52
C ASP A 342 29.67 23.58 -12.84
N LYS A 343 29.09 23.46 -11.66
CA LYS A 343 28.48 24.61 -10.95
C LYS A 343 29.52 25.42 -10.17
N GLU A 344 29.28 26.75 -10.13
CA GLU A 344 30.03 27.63 -9.23
C GLU A 344 29.76 27.26 -7.76
N GLY A 345 30.83 26.99 -7.00
CA GLY A 345 30.73 26.57 -5.60
C GLY A 345 30.67 25.06 -5.39
N ALA A 346 30.81 24.26 -6.46
CA ALA A 346 30.97 22.81 -6.34
C ALA A 346 32.26 22.45 -5.57
N ASP A 347 32.14 21.64 -4.53
CA ASP A 347 33.26 21.16 -3.72
C ASP A 347 33.20 19.65 -3.54
N PRO A 348 33.79 18.88 -4.46
CA PRO A 348 33.87 17.42 -4.37
C PRO A 348 34.59 16.94 -3.09
N THR A 349 35.59 17.69 -2.62
CA THR A 349 36.37 17.33 -1.43
C THR A 349 35.49 17.34 -0.17
N LYS A 350 34.58 18.30 -0.08
CA LYS A 350 33.61 18.39 1.00
C LYS A 350 32.66 17.17 1.00
N VAL A 351 32.20 16.74 -0.16
CA VAL A 351 31.34 15.55 -0.28
C VAL A 351 32.07 14.29 0.18
N ARG A 352 33.33 14.09 -0.26
CA ARG A 352 34.18 12.96 0.20
C ARG A 352 34.36 12.97 1.72
N ALA A 353 34.62 14.14 2.30
CA ALA A 353 34.77 14.27 3.75
C ALA A 353 33.48 13.93 4.51
N GLN A 354 32.32 14.39 4.01
CA GLN A 354 31.02 14.09 4.62
C GLN A 354 30.67 12.59 4.54
N LEU A 355 30.91 11.93 3.39
CA LEU A 355 30.62 10.51 3.22
C LEU A 355 31.54 9.62 4.04
N THR A 356 32.76 10.08 4.34
CA THR A 356 33.68 9.37 5.25
C THR A 356 33.08 9.23 6.64
N GLU A 357 32.28 10.20 7.14
CA GLU A 357 31.58 10.11 8.42
C GLU A 357 30.55 8.96 8.46
N TYR A 358 30.06 8.54 7.30
CA TYR A 358 29.10 7.45 7.14
C TYR A 358 29.76 6.13 6.69
N GLY A 359 31.10 6.04 6.73
CA GLY A 359 31.84 4.81 6.45
C GLY A 359 32.30 4.63 5.00
N LEU A 360 31.96 5.54 4.09
CA LEU A 360 32.45 5.51 2.70
C LEU A 360 33.77 6.30 2.61
N VAL A 361 34.88 5.58 2.58
CA VAL A 361 36.23 6.16 2.47
C VAL A 361 36.71 6.02 1.03
N ALA A 362 37.07 7.14 0.41
CA ALA A 362 37.57 7.13 -0.95
C ALA A 362 38.93 6.41 -1.07
N GLU A 363 39.21 5.77 -2.19
CA GLU A 363 40.49 5.12 -2.48
C GLU A 363 41.66 6.07 -2.28
N GLU A 364 41.53 7.35 -2.67
CA GLU A 364 42.52 8.40 -2.48
C GLU A 364 42.93 8.59 -1.01
N TYR A 365 42.04 8.24 -0.08
CA TYR A 365 42.27 8.31 1.39
C TYR A 365 42.56 6.94 1.99
N GLY A 366 42.80 5.91 1.16
CA GLY A 366 43.12 4.55 1.59
C GLY A 366 41.89 3.69 1.93
N GLY A 367 40.71 4.06 1.44
CA GLY A 367 39.50 3.25 1.49
C GLY A 367 39.36 2.30 0.31
N SER A 368 38.18 1.69 0.19
CA SER A 368 37.82 0.76 -0.90
C SER A 368 36.75 1.32 -1.85
N THR A 369 36.14 2.47 -1.51
CA THR A 369 35.01 3.02 -2.28
C THR A 369 35.52 3.89 -3.42
N MET A 370 35.05 3.63 -4.63
CA MET A 370 35.37 4.45 -5.81
C MET A 370 34.51 5.72 -5.82
N PHE A 371 35.17 6.87 -5.99
CA PHE A 371 34.53 8.18 -6.16
C PHE A 371 34.86 8.75 -7.52
N VAL A 372 33.82 9.08 -8.29
CA VAL A 372 33.95 9.64 -9.63
C VAL A 372 33.28 11.02 -9.68
N ASP A 373 34.04 12.02 -10.11
CA ASP A 373 33.58 13.40 -10.29
C ASP A 373 32.94 13.57 -11.66
N ILE A 374 31.64 13.91 -11.71
CA ILE A 374 30.90 13.94 -12.97
C ILE A 374 30.11 15.26 -13.14
N SER A 375 29.83 15.59 -14.40
CA SER A 375 28.76 16.52 -14.75
C SER A 375 27.83 15.84 -15.75
N ALA A 376 26.67 15.42 -15.23
CA ALA A 376 25.61 14.83 -16.04
C ALA A 376 25.05 15.80 -17.11
N LYS A 377 25.19 17.11 -16.88
CA LYS A 377 24.73 18.15 -17.81
C LYS A 377 25.68 18.33 -18.99
N GLU A 378 26.98 18.35 -18.74
CA GLU A 378 28.01 18.60 -19.73
C GLU A 378 28.59 17.28 -20.32
N GLY A 379 28.16 16.12 -19.79
CA GLY A 379 28.64 14.80 -20.21
C GLY A 379 30.06 14.47 -19.76
N LEU A 380 30.57 15.13 -18.72
CA LEU A 380 31.93 14.92 -18.22
C LEU A 380 32.00 13.78 -17.22
N GLY A 381 33.03 12.91 -17.29
CA GLY A 381 33.30 11.84 -16.33
C GLY A 381 32.29 10.68 -16.38
N ILE A 382 31.45 10.60 -17.42
CA ILE A 382 30.45 9.51 -17.54
C ILE A 382 31.14 8.21 -17.88
N ASP A 383 32.06 8.22 -18.82
CA ASP A 383 32.82 7.05 -19.21
C ASP A 383 33.69 6.53 -18.04
N ASP A 384 34.28 7.44 -17.26
CA ASP A 384 35.03 7.10 -16.05
C ASP A 384 34.12 6.43 -15.01
N LEU A 385 32.85 6.87 -14.88
CA LEU A 385 31.87 6.24 -13.99
C LEU A 385 31.50 4.83 -14.46
N LEU A 386 31.29 4.62 -15.76
CA LEU A 386 31.01 3.30 -16.32
C LEU A 386 32.20 2.36 -16.14
N GLU A 387 33.43 2.85 -16.31
CA GLU A 387 34.63 2.10 -16.01
C GLU A 387 34.76 1.73 -14.54
N ALA A 388 34.52 2.66 -13.64
CA ALA A 388 34.51 2.40 -12.19
C ALA A 388 33.48 1.32 -11.78
N ILE A 389 32.29 1.33 -12.39
CA ILE A 389 31.25 0.29 -12.15
C ILE A 389 31.77 -1.08 -12.61
N LEU A 390 32.37 -1.17 -13.81
CA LEU A 390 32.89 -2.44 -14.33
C LEU A 390 34.06 -2.94 -13.51
N LEU A 391 34.98 -2.05 -13.08
CA LEU A 391 36.10 -2.40 -12.22
C LEU A 391 35.60 -2.94 -10.84
N THR A 392 34.59 -2.29 -10.24
CA THR A 392 33.99 -2.78 -9.00
C THR A 392 33.35 -4.16 -9.20
N ALA A 393 32.63 -4.35 -10.33
CA ALA A 393 32.01 -5.62 -10.67
C ALA A 393 33.03 -6.75 -10.78
N ASP A 394 34.18 -6.49 -11.46
CA ASP A 394 35.19 -7.50 -11.72
C ASP A 394 36.11 -7.75 -10.50
N ALA A 395 36.27 -6.77 -9.60
CA ALA A 395 37.12 -6.88 -8.42
C ALA A 395 36.41 -7.46 -7.18
N GLU A 396 35.16 -7.13 -6.96
CA GLU A 396 34.45 -7.47 -5.71
C GLU A 396 33.38 -8.56 -5.89
N LEU A 397 32.92 -8.80 -7.13
CA LEU A 397 31.75 -9.66 -7.38
C LEU A 397 32.09 -10.83 -8.32
N ASP A 398 31.46 -11.97 -8.09
CA ASP A 398 31.44 -13.10 -9.04
C ASP A 398 30.09 -13.14 -9.76
N LEU A 399 30.01 -12.40 -10.87
CA LEU A 399 28.77 -12.25 -11.65
C LEU A 399 28.66 -13.32 -12.72
N ARG A 400 28.30 -14.53 -12.30
CA ARG A 400 28.04 -15.67 -13.19
C ARG A 400 26.61 -16.20 -12.96
N ALA A 401 25.98 -16.67 -14.00
CA ALA A 401 24.68 -17.34 -13.95
C ALA A 401 24.60 -18.39 -15.04
N ASN A 402 23.78 -19.42 -14.85
CA ASN A 402 23.56 -20.42 -15.88
C ASN A 402 22.48 -19.93 -16.88
N PRO A 403 22.81 -19.63 -18.14
CA PRO A 403 21.83 -19.18 -19.13
C PRO A 403 20.96 -20.31 -19.71
N THR A 404 21.30 -21.57 -19.45
CA THR A 404 20.62 -22.73 -20.09
C THR A 404 19.42 -23.23 -19.29
N MET A 405 19.33 -22.88 -18.01
CA MET A 405 18.21 -23.26 -17.12
C MET A 405 16.94 -22.48 -17.42
N ASP A 406 15.82 -22.88 -16.80
CA ASP A 406 14.56 -22.14 -16.82
C ASP A 406 14.71 -20.79 -16.11
N ALA A 407 14.13 -19.74 -16.71
CA ALA A 407 14.34 -18.38 -16.20
C ALA A 407 13.73 -18.16 -14.82
N GLN A 408 14.52 -17.49 -13.98
CA GLN A 408 14.12 -16.99 -12.66
C GLN A 408 14.53 -15.53 -12.54
N GLY A 409 13.77 -14.76 -11.77
CA GLY A 409 14.10 -13.36 -11.53
C GLY A 409 13.00 -12.63 -10.79
N ILE A 410 12.96 -11.31 -10.93
CA ILE A 410 12.08 -10.42 -10.16
C ILE A 410 11.29 -9.48 -11.07
N ALA A 411 10.03 -9.21 -10.71
CA ALA A 411 9.24 -8.16 -11.33
C ALA A 411 9.59 -6.80 -10.71
N ILE A 412 10.15 -5.92 -11.53
CA ILE A 412 10.54 -4.58 -11.10
C ILE A 412 9.29 -3.71 -10.94
N GLU A 413 8.44 -3.69 -11.97
CA GLU A 413 7.23 -2.90 -12.02
C GLU A 413 6.16 -3.57 -12.88
N ALA A 414 4.89 -3.30 -12.58
CA ALA A 414 3.78 -3.86 -13.35
C ALA A 414 2.63 -2.87 -13.49
N HIS A 415 1.96 -2.91 -14.64
CA HIS A 415 0.84 -2.04 -14.94
C HIS A 415 -0.23 -2.73 -15.79
N LEU A 416 -1.39 -2.07 -15.91
CA LEU A 416 -2.48 -2.54 -16.76
C LEU A 416 -2.58 -1.68 -18.01
N ASP A 417 -2.13 -2.20 -19.14
CA ASP A 417 -2.29 -1.54 -20.44
C ASP A 417 -3.70 -1.80 -21.01
N LYS A 418 -4.35 -0.74 -21.55
CA LYS A 418 -5.74 -0.83 -22.09
C LYS A 418 -5.88 -1.76 -23.29
N GLY A 419 -4.80 -1.95 -24.07
CA GLY A 419 -4.83 -2.76 -25.28
C GLY A 419 -4.17 -4.14 -25.10
N ARG A 420 -3.12 -4.19 -24.32
CA ARG A 420 -2.26 -5.37 -24.13
C ARG A 420 -2.63 -6.19 -22.89
N GLY A 421 -3.40 -5.61 -21.95
CA GLY A 421 -3.75 -6.22 -20.67
C GLY A 421 -2.68 -6.06 -19.61
N PRO A 422 -2.55 -7.00 -18.65
CA PRO A 422 -1.49 -6.97 -17.64
C PRO A 422 -0.11 -7.06 -18.29
N VAL A 423 0.77 -6.18 -17.87
CA VAL A 423 2.14 -6.04 -18.36
C VAL A 423 3.07 -5.93 -17.16
N ALA A 424 4.19 -6.65 -17.17
CA ALA A 424 5.20 -6.58 -16.13
C ALA A 424 6.57 -6.38 -16.73
N THR A 425 7.35 -5.45 -16.19
CA THR A 425 8.79 -5.33 -16.43
C THR A 425 9.49 -6.29 -15.48
N VAL A 426 10.15 -7.30 -16.02
CA VAL A 426 10.87 -8.30 -15.25
C VAL A 426 12.37 -8.21 -15.53
N LEU A 427 13.18 -8.43 -14.50
CA LEU A 427 14.61 -8.61 -14.60
C LEU A 427 14.92 -10.10 -14.48
N VAL A 428 15.49 -10.66 -15.53
CA VAL A 428 15.96 -12.04 -15.51
C VAL A 428 17.25 -12.08 -14.69
N GLN A 429 17.29 -12.87 -13.63
CA GLN A 429 18.48 -13.05 -12.81
C GLN A 429 19.28 -14.28 -13.21
N ARG A 430 18.58 -15.35 -13.54
CA ARG A 430 19.14 -16.65 -13.96
C ARG A 430 18.32 -17.26 -15.09
N GLY A 431 18.93 -18.13 -15.86
CA GLY A 431 18.26 -18.78 -16.98
C GLY A 431 17.95 -17.83 -18.13
N THR A 432 17.29 -18.35 -19.15
CA THR A 432 16.85 -17.56 -20.31
C THR A 432 15.34 -17.63 -20.46
N LEU A 433 14.68 -16.47 -20.43
CA LEU A 433 13.24 -16.36 -20.66
C LEU A 433 12.94 -16.31 -22.16
N ARG A 434 12.02 -17.15 -22.64
CA ARG A 434 11.65 -17.26 -24.06
C ARG A 434 10.17 -16.97 -24.29
N VAL A 435 9.87 -16.48 -25.47
CA VAL A 435 8.47 -16.34 -25.91
C VAL A 435 7.83 -17.73 -26.01
N GLY A 436 6.72 -17.92 -25.31
CA GLY A 436 6.01 -19.20 -25.22
C GLY A 436 6.12 -19.89 -23.88
N ASP A 437 7.04 -19.47 -23.01
CA ASP A 437 7.21 -20.03 -21.67
C ASP A 437 6.01 -19.77 -20.78
N SER A 438 5.71 -20.71 -19.90
CA SER A 438 4.70 -20.55 -18.88
C SER A 438 5.36 -19.99 -17.62
N ILE A 439 4.95 -18.79 -17.21
CA ILE A 439 5.52 -18.07 -16.07
C ILE A 439 4.53 -17.92 -14.93
N VAL A 440 5.06 -17.88 -13.72
CA VAL A 440 4.38 -17.47 -12.49
C VAL A 440 5.12 -16.27 -11.93
N CYS A 441 4.40 -15.19 -11.65
CA CYS A 441 4.94 -14.00 -11.03
C CYS A 441 4.00 -13.57 -9.91
N GLY A 442 4.42 -13.77 -8.65
CA GLY A 442 3.53 -13.57 -7.50
C GLY A 442 2.23 -14.37 -7.60
N GLU A 443 1.10 -13.69 -7.54
CA GLU A 443 -0.24 -14.28 -7.73
C GLU A 443 -0.64 -14.42 -9.21
N ALA A 444 0.09 -13.75 -10.11
CA ALA A 444 -0.18 -13.80 -11.54
C ALA A 444 0.52 -15.00 -12.18
N PHE A 445 -0.10 -15.55 -13.21
CA PHE A 445 0.51 -16.58 -14.05
C PHE A 445 0.11 -16.33 -15.51
N GLY A 446 0.80 -16.95 -16.42
CA GLY A 446 0.44 -16.84 -17.83
C GLY A 446 1.50 -17.39 -18.75
N ARG A 447 1.22 -17.37 -20.04
CA ARG A 447 2.19 -17.72 -21.07
C ARG A 447 2.73 -16.45 -21.71
N VAL A 448 4.05 -16.33 -21.80
CA VAL A 448 4.72 -15.21 -22.46
C VAL A 448 4.28 -15.15 -23.91
N ARG A 449 3.50 -14.14 -24.27
CA ARG A 449 3.03 -13.93 -25.66
C ARG A 449 4.01 -13.12 -26.48
N ALA A 450 4.65 -12.15 -25.87
CA ALA A 450 5.67 -11.32 -26.44
C ALA A 450 6.49 -10.70 -25.32
N MET A 451 7.74 -10.40 -25.61
CA MET A 451 8.62 -9.61 -24.78
C MET A 451 9.09 -8.39 -25.58
N LEU A 452 9.19 -7.26 -24.90
CA LEU A 452 9.71 -6.02 -25.45
C LEU A 452 10.93 -5.59 -24.63
N ASP A 453 11.93 -5.06 -25.28
CA ASP A 453 13.05 -4.41 -24.58
C ASP A 453 12.70 -2.97 -24.15
N ASP A 454 13.67 -2.26 -23.59
CA ASP A 454 13.53 -0.88 -23.14
C ASP A 454 13.31 0.12 -24.30
N SER A 455 13.69 -0.23 -25.54
CA SER A 455 13.40 0.55 -26.74
C SER A 455 11.98 0.32 -27.29
N GLY A 456 11.28 -0.73 -26.79
CA GLY A 456 9.98 -1.18 -27.26
C GLY A 456 10.03 -2.13 -28.44
N GLU A 457 11.21 -2.64 -28.78
CA GLU A 457 11.40 -3.65 -29.83
C GLU A 457 11.07 -5.05 -29.30
N GLN A 458 10.55 -5.91 -30.17
CA GLN A 458 10.23 -7.28 -29.80
C GLN A 458 11.49 -8.14 -29.73
N VAL A 459 11.65 -8.83 -28.60
CA VAL A 459 12.73 -9.80 -28.37
C VAL A 459 12.14 -11.20 -28.18
N THR A 460 12.85 -12.21 -28.66
CA THR A 460 12.44 -13.62 -28.55
C THR A 460 12.99 -14.31 -27.32
N GLU A 461 14.16 -13.85 -26.85
CA GLU A 461 14.88 -14.39 -25.70
C GLU A 461 15.43 -13.27 -24.83
N ALA A 462 15.45 -13.49 -23.53
CA ALA A 462 16.03 -12.59 -22.54
C ALA A 462 17.00 -13.38 -21.65
N ASP A 463 18.27 -13.07 -21.77
CA ASP A 463 19.39 -13.64 -21.03
C ASP A 463 19.48 -13.07 -19.61
N PRO A 464 20.30 -13.63 -18.72
CA PRO A 464 20.53 -13.08 -17.38
C PRO A 464 20.93 -11.62 -17.37
N SER A 465 20.46 -10.86 -16.40
CA SER A 465 20.61 -9.40 -16.23
C SER A 465 19.92 -8.55 -17.30
N ARG A 466 19.09 -9.12 -18.17
CA ARG A 466 18.34 -8.35 -19.16
C ARG A 466 16.94 -8.00 -18.63
N PRO A 467 16.58 -6.71 -18.55
CA PRO A 467 15.21 -6.29 -18.25
C PRO A 467 14.34 -6.43 -19.52
N VAL A 468 13.15 -6.99 -19.36
CA VAL A 468 12.18 -7.12 -20.46
C VAL A 468 10.75 -6.87 -19.98
N LEU A 469 9.95 -6.27 -20.86
CA LEU A 469 8.54 -6.06 -20.66
C LEU A 469 7.77 -7.29 -21.15
N VAL A 470 7.16 -8.03 -20.23
CA VAL A 470 6.46 -9.29 -20.51
C VAL A 470 4.97 -9.06 -20.69
N LEU A 471 4.42 -9.64 -21.77
CA LEU A 471 3.00 -9.64 -22.11
C LEU A 471 2.43 -11.06 -22.01
N GLY A 472 1.25 -11.20 -21.43
CA GLY A 472 0.54 -12.49 -21.41
C GLY A 472 0.13 -12.99 -20.03
N LEU A 473 0.39 -12.23 -18.98
CA LEU A 473 -0.04 -12.51 -17.62
C LEU A 473 -1.58 -12.42 -17.47
N THR A 474 -2.14 -13.15 -16.51
CA THR A 474 -3.57 -13.15 -16.19
C THR A 474 -4.00 -12.00 -15.29
N ALA A 475 -3.09 -11.48 -14.49
CA ALA A 475 -3.29 -10.36 -13.56
C ALA A 475 -2.02 -9.50 -13.53
N VAL A 476 -2.12 -8.31 -12.94
CA VAL A 476 -0.96 -7.45 -12.68
C VAL A 476 -0.27 -7.98 -11.42
N PRO A 477 0.98 -8.43 -11.48
CA PRO A 477 1.72 -8.85 -10.28
C PRO A 477 2.09 -7.65 -9.42
N SER A 478 2.44 -7.91 -8.16
CA SER A 478 3.01 -6.88 -7.30
C SER A 478 4.46 -6.58 -7.73
N ALA A 479 4.87 -5.34 -7.54
CA ALA A 479 6.27 -5.00 -7.75
C ALA A 479 7.13 -5.68 -6.67
N GLY A 480 8.23 -6.31 -7.07
CA GLY A 480 9.07 -7.11 -6.19
C GLY A 480 8.72 -8.60 -6.13
N ASP A 481 7.63 -9.03 -6.78
CA ASP A 481 7.30 -10.45 -6.86
C ASP A 481 8.35 -11.23 -7.64
N ASN A 482 8.75 -12.38 -7.12
CA ASN A 482 9.61 -13.30 -7.83
C ASN A 482 8.85 -13.96 -8.97
N PHE A 483 9.49 -14.03 -10.14
CA PHE A 483 8.96 -14.81 -11.25
C PHE A 483 9.81 -16.05 -11.51
N ILE A 484 9.15 -17.09 -11.96
CA ILE A 484 9.74 -18.38 -12.34
C ILE A 484 9.09 -18.89 -13.63
N VAL A 485 9.88 -19.53 -14.45
CA VAL A 485 9.40 -20.34 -15.58
C VAL A 485 9.05 -21.71 -15.05
N VAL A 486 7.95 -22.27 -15.52
CA VAL A 486 7.51 -23.63 -15.17
C VAL A 486 7.12 -24.39 -16.44
N THR A 487 7.32 -25.68 -16.43
CA THR A 487 7.11 -26.54 -17.60
C THR A 487 5.63 -26.67 -18.02
N ASP A 488 4.68 -26.50 -17.09
CA ASP A 488 3.26 -26.76 -17.36
C ASP A 488 2.35 -25.63 -16.85
N ASP A 489 1.43 -25.15 -17.69
CA ASP A 489 0.41 -24.14 -17.37
C ASP A 489 -0.46 -24.52 -16.14
N ARG A 490 -0.61 -25.84 -15.87
CA ARG A 490 -1.36 -26.31 -14.69
C ARG A 490 -0.59 -26.07 -13.41
N MET A 491 0.71 -26.33 -13.43
CA MET A 491 1.62 -26.08 -12.33
C MET A 491 1.66 -24.58 -12.04
N ALA A 492 1.83 -23.74 -13.08
CA ALA A 492 1.77 -22.29 -12.98
C ALA A 492 0.51 -21.81 -12.24
N ARG A 493 -0.64 -22.32 -12.66
CA ARG A 493 -1.93 -21.98 -12.02
C ARG A 493 -2.01 -22.44 -10.56
N GLN A 494 -1.50 -23.62 -10.22
CA GLN A 494 -1.55 -24.15 -8.85
C GLN A 494 -0.68 -23.30 -7.90
N ILE A 495 0.54 -22.99 -8.32
CA ILE A 495 1.46 -22.14 -7.54
C ILE A 495 0.83 -20.75 -7.32
N ALA A 496 0.36 -20.09 -8.38
CA ALA A 496 -0.28 -18.78 -8.30
C ALA A 496 -1.53 -18.79 -7.38
N GLN A 497 -2.37 -19.83 -7.47
CA GLN A 497 -3.54 -19.97 -6.61
C GLN A 497 -3.17 -20.17 -5.13
N GLN A 498 -2.09 -20.90 -4.84
CA GLN A 498 -1.62 -21.09 -3.47
C GLN A 498 -1.05 -19.80 -2.92
N ARG A 499 -0.22 -19.06 -3.70
CA ARG A 499 0.27 -17.72 -3.32
C ARG A 499 -0.89 -16.76 -3.05
N ALA A 500 -1.88 -16.70 -3.95
CA ALA A 500 -3.07 -15.86 -3.79
C ALA A 500 -3.94 -16.26 -2.57
N ALA A 501 -4.01 -17.53 -2.23
CA ALA A 501 -4.70 -17.98 -1.04
C ALA A 501 -3.97 -17.57 0.24
N ARG A 502 -2.64 -17.70 0.28
CA ARG A 502 -1.81 -17.26 1.40
C ARG A 502 -1.90 -15.74 1.62
N GLN A 503 -1.77 -14.97 0.54
CA GLN A 503 -1.88 -13.51 0.61
C GLN A 503 -3.24 -13.07 1.17
N ARG A 504 -4.33 -13.67 0.67
CA ARG A 504 -5.67 -13.41 1.21
C ARG A 504 -5.81 -13.73 2.69
N ILE A 505 -5.23 -14.83 3.15
CA ILE A 505 -5.23 -15.20 4.57
C ILE A 505 -4.45 -14.16 5.38
N ALA A 506 -3.27 -13.75 4.91
CA ALA A 506 -2.45 -12.74 5.56
C ALA A 506 -3.16 -11.37 5.62
N ASP A 507 -3.83 -10.95 4.55
CA ASP A 507 -4.59 -9.70 4.50
C ASP A 507 -5.83 -9.76 5.41
N MET A 508 -6.53 -10.89 5.45
CA MET A 508 -7.61 -11.11 6.41
C MET A 508 -7.13 -11.09 7.85
N ALA A 509 -5.98 -11.67 8.15
CA ALA A 509 -5.38 -11.64 9.48
C ALA A 509 -5.00 -10.22 9.91
N ARG A 510 -4.44 -9.42 8.99
CA ARG A 510 -4.13 -8.00 9.22
C ARG A 510 -5.41 -7.17 9.44
N SER A 511 -6.44 -7.38 8.62
CA SER A 511 -7.70 -6.64 8.69
C SER A 511 -8.60 -7.09 9.84
N SER A 512 -8.49 -8.34 10.32
CA SER A 512 -9.31 -8.93 11.37
C SER A 512 -8.78 -8.64 12.79
N ARG A 513 -7.87 -7.70 12.98
CA ARG A 513 -7.51 -7.20 14.32
C ARG A 513 -8.80 -6.73 15.00
N ARG A 514 -9.47 -7.69 15.65
CA ARG A 514 -10.71 -7.40 16.37
C ARG A 514 -10.38 -6.40 17.46
N ARG A 515 -11.07 -5.28 17.42
CA ARG A 515 -11.01 -4.29 18.49
C ARG A 515 -11.26 -5.02 19.81
N THR A 516 -10.39 -4.86 20.78
CA THR A 516 -10.64 -5.39 22.12
C THR A 516 -11.83 -4.66 22.73
N LEU A 517 -12.51 -5.27 23.69
CA LEU A 517 -13.60 -4.59 24.42
C LEU A 517 -13.12 -3.28 25.05
N GLU A 518 -11.84 -3.23 25.46
CA GLU A 518 -11.21 -2.05 26.03
C GLU A 518 -11.02 -0.94 24.98
N GLU A 519 -10.59 -1.29 23.75
CA GLU A 519 -10.55 -0.35 22.63
C GLU A 519 -11.95 0.13 22.25
N LEU A 520 -12.95 -0.77 22.30
CA LEU A 520 -14.34 -0.39 22.03
C LEU A 520 -14.90 0.56 23.10
N PHE A 521 -14.55 0.36 24.38
CA PHE A 521 -14.91 1.28 25.45
C PHE A 521 -14.16 2.59 25.35
N SER A 522 -12.86 2.59 25.00
CA SER A 522 -12.09 3.81 24.78
C SER A 522 -12.61 4.60 23.57
N ASP A 523 -13.00 3.92 22.50
CA ASP A 523 -13.63 4.54 21.32
C ASP A 523 -15.03 5.12 21.66
N MET A 524 -15.78 4.47 22.57
CA MET A 524 -17.05 5.01 23.08
C MET A 524 -16.86 6.21 24.03
N GLU A 525 -15.79 6.24 24.82
CA GLU A 525 -15.43 7.38 25.69
C GLU A 525 -14.88 8.57 24.87
N LYS A 526 -14.08 8.31 23.84
CA LYS A 526 -13.49 9.33 22.95
C LYS A 526 -14.51 9.96 21.98
N GLY A 527 -15.69 9.35 21.82
CA GLY A 527 -16.73 9.80 20.89
C GLY A 527 -16.51 9.23 19.48
N LYS A 528 -17.35 9.69 18.55
CA LYS A 528 -17.27 9.25 17.14
C LYS A 528 -16.00 9.81 16.51
N VAL A 529 -15.04 8.93 16.18
CA VAL A 529 -13.86 9.30 15.36
C VAL A 529 -14.33 9.47 13.92
N ASP A 530 -14.05 10.61 13.33
CA ASP A 530 -14.38 10.84 11.93
C ASP A 530 -13.35 10.13 11.05
N GLU A 531 -13.83 9.30 10.11
CA GLU A 531 -12.97 8.53 9.19
C GLU A 531 -13.00 9.14 7.79
N LEU A 532 -11.83 9.47 7.22
CA LEU A 532 -11.67 9.75 5.81
C LEU A 532 -11.36 8.43 5.10
N LYS A 533 -12.26 8.02 4.21
CA LYS A 533 -12.16 6.77 3.47
C LYS A 533 -11.68 7.02 2.06
N LEU A 534 -10.66 6.27 1.63
CA LEU A 534 -10.04 6.45 0.35
C LEU A 534 -10.07 5.17 -0.49
N ILE A 535 -10.26 5.34 -1.79
CA ILE A 535 -10.03 4.33 -2.82
C ILE A 535 -8.89 4.84 -3.69
N ILE A 536 -7.81 4.09 -3.79
CA ILE A 536 -6.58 4.50 -4.50
C ILE A 536 -6.48 3.72 -5.80
N LYS A 537 -6.36 4.44 -6.91
CA LYS A 537 -6.11 3.88 -8.25
C LYS A 537 -4.89 4.55 -8.85
N GLY A 538 -3.95 3.75 -9.33
CA GLY A 538 -2.73 4.25 -9.97
C GLY A 538 -2.43 3.57 -11.30
N ASP A 539 -1.47 4.11 -12.01
CA ASP A 539 -0.99 3.59 -13.28
C ASP A 539 -0.15 2.33 -13.09
N VAL A 540 0.72 2.30 -12.07
CA VAL A 540 1.62 1.19 -11.76
C VAL A 540 1.49 0.74 -10.31
N SER A 541 1.88 -0.50 -10.02
CA SER A 541 1.76 -1.11 -8.69
C SER A 541 2.60 -0.39 -7.63
N GLY A 542 3.82 -0.02 -7.96
CA GLY A 542 4.73 0.67 -7.04
C GLY A 542 4.25 2.08 -6.64
N SER A 543 3.65 2.85 -7.57
CA SER A 543 3.09 4.17 -7.26
C SER A 543 1.89 4.09 -6.32
N VAL A 544 1.04 3.07 -6.47
CA VAL A 544 -0.11 2.83 -5.57
C VAL A 544 0.37 2.49 -4.16
N GLU A 545 1.36 1.61 -4.04
CA GLU A 545 1.98 1.22 -2.77
C GLU A 545 2.62 2.43 -2.07
N ALA A 546 3.43 3.20 -2.79
CA ALA A 546 4.10 4.38 -2.25
C ALA A 546 3.10 5.46 -1.77
N LEU A 547 2.03 5.67 -2.52
CA LEU A 547 0.99 6.62 -2.13
C LEU A 547 0.23 6.15 -0.88
N GLU A 548 -0.13 4.86 -0.80
CA GLU A 548 -0.77 4.29 0.39
C GLU A 548 0.12 4.43 1.62
N ASP A 549 1.40 4.04 1.52
CA ASP A 549 2.37 4.11 2.62
C ASP A 549 2.59 5.56 3.09
N ALA A 550 2.66 6.52 2.16
CA ALA A 550 2.81 7.92 2.50
C ALA A 550 1.58 8.48 3.20
N LEU A 551 0.38 8.13 2.72
CA LEU A 551 -0.88 8.57 3.31
C LEU A 551 -1.11 7.98 4.71
N LEU A 552 -0.74 6.72 4.94
CA LEU A 552 -0.86 6.06 6.24
C LEU A 552 0.13 6.60 7.30
N LYS A 553 1.20 7.28 6.89
CA LYS A 553 2.16 7.94 7.78
C LYS A 553 1.72 9.34 8.24
N ILE A 554 0.66 9.89 7.64
CA ILE A 554 0.14 11.20 8.05
C ILE A 554 -0.46 11.08 9.45
N ASP A 555 0.14 11.76 10.41
CA ASP A 555 -0.36 11.83 11.79
C ASP A 555 -1.14 13.14 11.99
N VAL A 556 -2.45 13.02 12.14
CA VAL A 556 -3.37 14.15 12.41
C VAL A 556 -4.01 14.05 13.80
N GLY A 557 -3.47 13.18 14.67
CA GLY A 557 -4.00 12.95 16.01
C GLY A 557 -5.10 11.88 16.07
N GLU A 558 -5.69 11.71 17.26
CA GLU A 558 -6.62 10.61 17.54
C GLU A 558 -8.08 10.89 17.12
N GLU A 559 -8.40 12.12 16.73
CA GLU A 559 -9.78 12.55 16.43
C GLU A 559 -10.25 12.19 15.02
N VAL A 560 -9.31 12.08 14.07
CA VAL A 560 -9.57 11.75 12.67
C VAL A 560 -8.67 10.59 12.25
N ARG A 561 -9.23 9.65 11.50
CA ARG A 561 -8.49 8.49 11.01
C ARG A 561 -8.63 8.37 9.50
N LEU A 562 -7.52 8.08 8.82
CA LEU A 562 -7.51 7.72 7.41
C LEU A 562 -7.67 6.21 7.25
N ARG A 563 -8.52 5.78 6.30
CA ARG A 563 -8.73 4.39 5.97
C ARG A 563 -8.76 4.16 4.46
N VAL A 564 -7.85 3.34 3.98
CA VAL A 564 -7.86 2.87 2.60
C VAL A 564 -8.82 1.69 2.48
N LEU A 565 -9.90 1.85 1.68
CA LEU A 565 -10.91 0.82 1.44
C LEU A 565 -10.46 -0.17 0.37
N HIS A 566 -9.86 0.35 -0.70
CA HIS A 566 -9.44 -0.44 -1.85
C HIS A 566 -8.27 0.24 -2.56
N ARG A 567 -7.35 -0.57 -3.04
CA ARG A 567 -6.25 -0.15 -3.89
C ARG A 567 -6.15 -1.05 -5.11
N ALA A 568 -5.92 -0.49 -6.29
CA ALA A 568 -5.70 -1.28 -7.49
C ALA A 568 -5.01 -0.47 -8.60
N VAL A 569 -4.47 -1.18 -9.57
CA VAL A 569 -3.79 -0.63 -10.74
C VAL A 569 -4.77 -0.50 -11.90
N GLY A 570 -4.62 0.54 -12.72
CA GLY A 570 -5.41 0.79 -13.92
C GLY A 570 -6.44 1.90 -13.77
N ALA A 571 -7.28 2.08 -14.81
CA ALA A 571 -8.31 3.10 -14.85
C ALA A 571 -9.35 2.92 -13.73
N ILE A 572 -9.99 4.02 -13.31
CA ILE A 572 -11.11 3.98 -12.37
C ILE A 572 -12.32 3.40 -13.09
N THR A 573 -12.90 2.34 -12.52
CA THR A 573 -14.02 1.57 -13.10
C THR A 573 -15.33 1.83 -12.37
N GLU A 574 -16.46 1.36 -12.98
CA GLU A 574 -17.77 1.40 -12.31
C GLU A 574 -17.77 0.65 -10.95
N TYR A 575 -16.92 -0.38 -10.79
CA TYR A 575 -16.78 -1.10 -9.53
C TYR A 575 -16.24 -0.20 -8.41
N ASP A 576 -15.22 0.60 -8.70
CA ASP A 576 -14.60 1.51 -7.73
C ASP A 576 -15.61 2.60 -7.29
N VAL A 577 -16.38 3.14 -8.25
CA VAL A 577 -17.44 4.11 -7.96
C VAL A 577 -18.55 3.50 -7.12
N ASN A 578 -19.00 2.28 -7.44
CA ASN A 578 -20.01 1.58 -6.64
C ASN A 578 -19.52 1.28 -5.22
N LEU A 579 -18.22 0.97 -5.06
CA LEU A 579 -17.62 0.78 -3.73
C LEU A 579 -17.62 2.09 -2.93
N ALA A 580 -17.32 3.23 -3.58
CA ALA A 580 -17.40 4.55 -2.96
C ALA A 580 -18.82 4.93 -2.53
N ILE A 581 -19.84 4.61 -3.38
CA ILE A 581 -21.26 4.84 -3.06
C ILE A 581 -21.71 4.00 -1.84
N ALA A 582 -21.20 2.76 -1.72
CA ALA A 582 -21.59 1.86 -0.64
C ALA A 582 -21.08 2.31 0.74
N ASP A 583 -20.08 3.17 0.77
CA ASP A 583 -19.45 3.66 1.99
C ASP A 583 -19.45 5.19 2.00
N ASP A 584 -20.40 5.78 2.73
CA ASP A 584 -20.58 7.22 2.83
C ASP A 584 -19.24 7.95 3.09
N ASN A 585 -18.98 9.05 2.37
CA ASN A 585 -17.77 9.88 2.44
C ASN A 585 -16.47 9.23 1.91
N ALA A 586 -16.56 8.24 1.03
CA ALA A 586 -15.38 7.72 0.37
C ALA A 586 -14.97 8.58 -0.83
N VAL A 587 -13.68 8.93 -0.90
CA VAL A 587 -13.08 9.70 -2.00
C VAL A 587 -12.23 8.77 -2.85
N ILE A 588 -12.32 8.92 -4.18
CA ILE A 588 -11.49 8.15 -5.12
C ILE A 588 -10.30 9.01 -5.55
N ILE A 589 -9.10 8.49 -5.34
CA ILE A 589 -7.84 9.10 -5.77
C ILE A 589 -7.36 8.38 -7.03
N GLY A 590 -7.22 9.11 -8.13
CA GLY A 590 -6.63 8.64 -9.37
C GLY A 590 -5.23 9.22 -9.57
N PHE A 591 -4.18 8.40 -9.36
CA PHE A 591 -2.80 8.79 -9.59
C PHE A 591 -2.37 8.40 -11.01
N ASN A 592 -2.08 9.39 -11.85
CA ASN A 592 -1.80 9.25 -13.29
C ASN A 592 -2.88 8.51 -14.12
N VAL A 593 -4.04 8.21 -13.52
CA VAL A 593 -5.13 7.51 -14.19
C VAL A 593 -6.38 8.37 -14.35
N ARG A 594 -7.24 7.97 -15.26
CA ARG A 594 -8.53 8.62 -15.50
C ARG A 594 -9.66 7.60 -15.43
N PRO A 595 -10.88 8.02 -15.09
CA PRO A 595 -12.04 7.12 -15.08
C PRO A 595 -12.42 6.68 -16.48
N GLU A 596 -12.98 5.51 -16.60
CA GLU A 596 -13.73 5.09 -17.78
C GLU A 596 -14.97 5.99 -17.94
N VAL A 597 -15.47 6.13 -19.17
CA VAL A 597 -16.60 7.01 -19.46
C VAL A 597 -17.80 6.69 -18.57
N ARG A 598 -18.12 5.40 -18.42
CA ARG A 598 -19.25 4.96 -17.59
C ARG A 598 -19.03 5.22 -16.09
N ALA A 599 -17.81 5.04 -15.62
CA ALA A 599 -17.45 5.32 -14.24
C ALA A 599 -17.58 6.81 -13.91
N ARG A 600 -17.14 7.67 -14.85
CA ARG A 600 -17.28 9.13 -14.71
C ARG A 600 -18.76 9.53 -14.65
N ASP A 601 -19.57 9.07 -15.63
CA ASP A 601 -20.99 9.41 -15.70
C ASP A 601 -21.76 8.89 -14.46
N LEU A 602 -21.33 7.76 -13.89
CA LEU A 602 -21.87 7.22 -12.63
C LEU A 602 -21.48 8.09 -11.45
N ALA A 603 -20.20 8.46 -11.32
CA ALA A 603 -19.69 9.30 -10.23
C ALA A 603 -20.34 10.68 -10.21
N GLU A 604 -20.50 11.32 -11.39
CA GLU A 604 -21.18 12.61 -11.51
C GLU A 604 -22.66 12.51 -11.09
N ARG A 605 -23.36 11.42 -11.43
CA ARG A 605 -24.75 11.22 -11.07
C ARG A 605 -24.96 10.97 -9.58
N GLU A 606 -24.10 10.20 -8.97
CA GLU A 606 -24.19 9.81 -7.54
C GLU A 606 -23.44 10.78 -6.62
N GLY A 607 -22.70 11.76 -7.18
CA GLY A 607 -21.98 12.77 -6.41
C GLY A 607 -20.70 12.26 -5.73
N VAL A 608 -20.07 11.22 -6.27
CA VAL A 608 -18.80 10.66 -5.75
C VAL A 608 -17.64 11.59 -6.14
N ASP A 609 -16.84 12.01 -5.17
CA ASP A 609 -15.66 12.85 -5.41
C ASP A 609 -14.50 12.01 -5.96
N ILE A 610 -13.98 12.42 -7.12
CA ILE A 610 -12.83 11.79 -7.77
C ILE A 610 -11.75 12.85 -7.94
N ARG A 611 -10.61 12.67 -7.28
CA ARG A 611 -9.44 13.55 -7.36
C ARG A 611 -8.35 12.92 -8.22
N TYR A 612 -7.68 13.78 -9.01
CA TYR A 612 -6.66 13.35 -9.96
C TYR A 612 -5.34 14.03 -9.66
N TYR A 613 -4.30 13.23 -9.47
CA TYR A 613 -2.96 13.72 -9.23
C TYR A 613 -1.99 13.09 -10.21
N SER A 614 -0.96 13.86 -10.58
CA SER A 614 0.17 13.39 -11.39
C SER A 614 1.49 13.52 -10.64
N VAL A 615 1.46 14.16 -9.46
CA VAL A 615 2.62 14.33 -8.57
C VAL A 615 2.20 13.92 -7.16
N ILE A 616 2.98 13.04 -6.54
CA ILE A 616 2.62 12.42 -5.25
C ILE A 616 2.50 13.46 -4.11
N TYR A 617 3.34 14.51 -4.11
CA TYR A 617 3.28 15.59 -3.12
C TYR A 617 1.93 16.27 -3.05
N GLN A 618 1.36 16.60 -4.22
CA GLN A 618 0.06 17.28 -4.29
C GLN A 618 -1.06 16.41 -3.68
N ALA A 619 -0.98 15.08 -3.89
CA ALA A 619 -1.94 14.16 -3.30
C ALA A 619 -1.81 14.12 -1.77
N ILE A 620 -0.59 14.05 -1.25
CA ILE A 620 -0.31 14.02 0.19
C ILE A 620 -0.77 15.33 0.85
N GLU A 621 -0.35 16.49 0.31
CA GLU A 621 -0.69 17.82 0.85
C GLU A 621 -2.20 18.06 0.88
N GLU A 622 -2.92 17.71 -0.19
CA GLU A 622 -4.37 17.94 -0.27
C GLU A 622 -5.13 17.01 0.69
N ILE A 623 -4.71 15.75 0.84
CA ILE A 623 -5.32 14.81 1.80
C ILE A 623 -4.99 15.21 3.24
N GLU A 624 -3.76 15.65 3.52
CA GLU A 624 -3.39 16.17 4.83
C GLU A 624 -4.22 17.42 5.20
N ALA A 625 -4.39 18.34 4.25
CA ALA A 625 -5.26 19.50 4.43
C ALA A 625 -6.73 19.12 4.65
N ALA A 626 -7.22 18.10 3.95
CA ALA A 626 -8.58 17.56 4.15
C ALA A 626 -8.75 16.94 5.53
N LEU A 627 -7.78 16.15 6.00
CA LEU A 627 -7.77 15.56 7.35
C LEU A 627 -7.72 16.63 8.44
N LYS A 628 -6.85 17.65 8.28
CA LYS A 628 -6.80 18.80 9.21
C LYS A 628 -8.14 19.57 9.23
N GLY A 629 -8.80 19.70 8.07
CA GLY A 629 -10.11 20.35 7.97
C GLY A 629 -11.26 19.57 8.64
N MET A 630 -11.09 18.27 8.88
CA MET A 630 -12.05 17.43 9.62
C MET A 630 -11.88 17.52 11.14
N LEU A 631 -10.76 18.05 11.65
CA LEU A 631 -10.52 18.23 13.08
C LEU A 631 -11.53 19.20 13.68
N LYS A 632 -12.02 18.89 14.87
CA LYS A 632 -12.92 19.77 15.62
C LYS A 632 -12.17 21.05 16.01
N PRO A 633 -12.82 22.23 15.92
CA PRO A 633 -12.18 23.48 16.31
C PRO A 633 -11.81 23.48 17.80
N GLU A 634 -10.57 23.79 18.12
CA GLU A 634 -10.15 24.05 19.49
C GLU A 634 -10.48 25.52 19.83
N PHE A 635 -11.09 25.69 21.01
CA PHE A 635 -11.39 27.02 21.51
C PHE A 635 -10.44 27.36 22.65
N GLU A 636 -9.80 28.52 22.54
CA GLU A 636 -8.96 29.10 23.60
C GLU A 636 -9.72 30.23 24.28
N GLU A 637 -9.63 30.27 25.61
CA GLU A 637 -10.19 31.38 26.38
C GLU A 637 -9.32 32.64 26.19
N ALA A 638 -9.81 33.59 25.44
CA ALA A 638 -9.16 34.89 25.29
C ALA A 638 -9.77 35.88 26.30
N GLN A 639 -8.97 36.33 27.26
CA GLN A 639 -9.37 37.35 28.21
C GLN A 639 -9.69 38.66 27.47
N THR A 640 -10.91 39.16 27.66
CA THR A 640 -11.38 40.41 27.02
C THR A 640 -11.24 41.62 27.92
N GLY A 641 -11.41 41.46 29.24
CA GLY A 641 -11.27 42.52 30.19
C GLY A 641 -11.40 42.10 31.64
N THR A 642 -10.95 42.99 32.55
CA THR A 642 -11.09 42.78 34.01
C THR A 642 -11.75 43.97 34.64
N ALA A 643 -12.64 43.75 35.62
CA ALA A 643 -13.30 44.80 36.42
C ALA A 643 -13.25 44.45 37.88
N GLU A 644 -12.93 45.46 38.68
CA GLU A 644 -12.92 45.36 40.16
C GLU A 644 -14.25 45.82 40.74
N VAL A 645 -14.86 45.05 41.60
CA VAL A 645 -16.11 45.34 42.24
C VAL A 645 -15.93 46.39 43.37
N ARG A 646 -16.53 47.56 43.24
CA ARG A 646 -16.47 48.65 44.19
C ARG A 646 -17.67 48.69 45.11
N GLU A 647 -18.87 48.39 44.58
CA GLU A 647 -20.11 48.36 45.31
C GLU A 647 -21.02 47.22 44.84
N VAL A 648 -21.89 46.72 45.70
CA VAL A 648 -22.86 45.68 45.33
C VAL A 648 -24.26 46.18 45.55
N PHE A 649 -25.05 46.25 44.47
CA PHE A 649 -26.43 46.72 44.49
C PHE A 649 -27.41 45.53 44.43
N LYS A 650 -28.37 45.51 45.38
CA LYS A 650 -29.47 44.52 45.33
C LYS A 650 -30.64 45.12 44.56
N VAL A 651 -30.88 44.59 43.36
CA VAL A 651 -31.99 45.06 42.52
C VAL A 651 -33.13 44.03 42.56
N PRO A 652 -34.35 44.41 42.97
CA PRO A 652 -35.50 43.54 42.92
C PRO A 652 -35.75 43.06 41.49
N LYS A 653 -35.86 41.73 41.25
CA LYS A 653 -36.04 41.06 39.96
C LYS A 653 -34.80 40.70 39.15
N ILE A 654 -33.62 41.31 39.41
CA ILE A 654 -32.38 41.04 38.62
C ILE A 654 -31.33 40.35 39.51
N GLY A 655 -31.44 40.47 40.83
CA GLY A 655 -30.45 39.93 41.78
C GLY A 655 -29.39 40.94 42.15
N ASN A 656 -28.18 40.47 42.50
CA ASN A 656 -27.04 41.33 42.80
C ASN A 656 -26.42 41.87 41.53
N VAL A 657 -26.23 43.16 41.43
CA VAL A 657 -25.52 43.88 40.36
C VAL A 657 -24.25 44.44 40.97
N ALA A 658 -23.11 44.09 40.39
CA ALA A 658 -21.81 44.57 40.80
C ALA A 658 -21.54 45.93 40.15
N GLY A 659 -21.34 46.98 40.98
CA GLY A 659 -20.79 48.26 40.54
C GLY A 659 -19.28 48.14 40.45
N CYS A 660 -18.74 48.16 39.25
CA CYS A 660 -17.36 47.81 38.97
C CYS A 660 -16.65 48.96 38.28
N LEU A 661 -15.32 49.03 38.46
CA LEU A 661 -14.40 49.83 37.67
C LEU A 661 -13.63 48.88 36.75
N VAL A 662 -13.68 49.15 35.45
CA VAL A 662 -12.90 48.34 34.46
C VAL A 662 -11.43 48.69 34.60
N ARG A 663 -10.60 47.68 34.94
CA ARG A 663 -9.17 47.83 35.18
C ARG A 663 -8.33 47.61 33.93
N SER A 664 -8.75 46.68 33.06
CA SER A 664 -8.08 46.46 31.79
C SER A 664 -9.06 45.93 30.74
N GLY A 665 -8.79 46.24 29.48
CA GLY A 665 -9.54 45.71 28.33
C GLY A 665 -10.94 46.30 28.16
N THR A 666 -11.85 45.46 27.62
CA THR A 666 -13.24 45.84 27.34
C THR A 666 -14.18 44.77 27.83
N ILE A 667 -15.18 45.15 28.58
CA ILE A 667 -16.24 44.25 29.02
C ILE A 667 -17.42 44.36 28.07
N THR A 668 -17.86 43.26 27.51
CA THR A 668 -19.00 43.21 26.60
C THR A 668 -20.19 42.48 27.24
N ARG A 669 -21.39 42.87 26.82
CA ARG A 669 -22.62 42.15 27.22
C ARG A 669 -22.66 40.79 26.56
N ASN A 670 -23.11 39.78 27.30
CA ASN A 670 -23.18 38.35 26.91
C ASN A 670 -21.82 37.62 26.86
N SER A 671 -20.69 38.30 27.20
CA SER A 671 -19.42 37.58 27.39
C SER A 671 -19.47 36.61 28.56
N LYS A 672 -18.64 35.58 28.53
CA LYS A 672 -18.42 34.72 29.66
C LYS A 672 -17.59 35.44 30.71
N ALA A 673 -17.83 35.13 31.99
CA ALA A 673 -17.14 35.80 33.09
C ALA A 673 -16.85 34.81 34.22
N ARG A 674 -15.80 35.11 34.95
CA ARG A 674 -15.45 34.45 36.22
C ARG A 674 -15.24 35.50 37.33
N ILE A 675 -15.48 35.07 38.55
CA ILE A 675 -15.24 35.91 39.73
C ILE A 675 -14.02 35.39 40.46
N ILE A 676 -13.05 36.27 40.68
CA ILE A 676 -11.81 35.96 41.40
C ILE A 676 -11.82 36.74 42.71
N ARG A 677 -11.61 36.08 43.83
CA ARG A 677 -11.49 36.63 45.17
C ARG A 677 -10.18 36.20 45.78
N ASP A 678 -9.36 37.16 46.22
CA ASP A 678 -8.02 36.90 46.80
C ASP A 678 -7.14 35.97 45.92
N GLY A 679 -7.24 36.09 44.58
CA GLY A 679 -6.50 35.27 43.64
C GLY A 679 -7.08 33.86 43.39
N VAL A 680 -8.23 33.55 43.97
CA VAL A 680 -8.90 32.23 43.77
C VAL A 680 -10.22 32.42 43.01
N VAL A 681 -10.48 31.59 42.04
CA VAL A 681 -11.75 31.56 41.27
C VAL A 681 -12.88 31.04 42.19
N VAL A 682 -13.81 31.95 42.52
CA VAL A 682 -14.97 31.63 43.37
C VAL A 682 -16.18 31.13 42.56
N ALA A 683 -16.36 31.67 41.38
CA ALA A 683 -17.37 31.27 40.44
C ALA A 683 -16.88 31.38 39.01
N ASP A 684 -17.15 30.37 38.21
CA ASP A 684 -16.71 30.27 36.79
C ASP A 684 -17.90 30.09 35.86
N ASN A 685 -17.66 30.31 34.57
CA ASN A 685 -18.62 30.13 33.48
C ASN A 685 -19.93 30.93 33.64
N LEU A 686 -19.86 32.07 34.33
CA LEU A 686 -20.94 33.02 34.40
C LEU A 686 -21.14 33.74 33.08
N THR A 687 -22.30 34.39 32.89
CA THR A 687 -22.57 35.19 31.71
C THR A 687 -22.93 36.61 32.14
N VAL A 688 -22.34 37.60 31.49
CA VAL A 688 -22.73 39.02 31.71
C VAL A 688 -24.15 39.22 31.16
N SER A 689 -25.16 39.05 32.03
CA SER A 689 -26.57 39.14 31.67
C SER A 689 -27.06 40.58 31.46
N SER A 690 -26.44 41.52 32.17
CA SER A 690 -26.71 42.96 32.01
C SER A 690 -25.44 43.79 32.22
N LEU A 691 -25.24 44.74 31.34
CA LEU A 691 -24.14 45.72 31.43
C LEU A 691 -24.73 47.11 31.33
N ARG A 692 -24.48 47.97 32.34
CA ARG A 692 -25.03 49.33 32.41
C ARG A 692 -23.95 50.34 32.76
N ARG A 693 -24.07 51.50 32.17
CA ARG A 693 -23.30 52.65 32.57
C ARG A 693 -24.25 53.73 33.08
N PHE A 694 -24.15 54.03 34.39
CA PHE A 694 -25.14 54.86 35.12
C PHE A 694 -26.56 54.27 35.03
N LYS A 695 -27.45 54.88 34.24
CA LYS A 695 -28.83 54.40 34.06
C LYS A 695 -29.11 53.74 32.71
N ASP A 696 -28.14 53.86 31.80
CA ASP A 696 -28.30 53.41 30.41
C ASP A 696 -27.69 52.01 30.20
N ASP A 697 -28.36 51.21 29.43
CA ASP A 697 -27.84 49.89 29.01
C ASP A 697 -26.69 50.10 28.01
N ALA A 698 -25.57 49.46 28.26
CA ALA A 698 -24.37 49.51 27.40
C ALA A 698 -24.12 48.12 26.75
N THR A 699 -23.60 48.16 25.52
CA THR A 699 -23.15 46.95 24.82
C THR A 699 -21.73 46.61 25.19
N GLU A 700 -20.89 47.64 25.41
CA GLU A 700 -19.48 47.49 25.79
C GLU A 700 -19.09 48.63 26.76
N VAL A 701 -18.13 48.32 27.65
CA VAL A 701 -17.51 49.33 28.53
C VAL A 701 -16.00 49.10 28.54
N ARG A 702 -15.24 50.16 28.27
CA ARG A 702 -13.78 50.13 28.15
C ARG A 702 -13.09 50.45 29.47
N GLU A 703 -11.80 50.19 29.50
CA GLU A 703 -10.91 50.49 30.62
C GLU A 703 -11.08 51.92 31.15
N GLY A 704 -11.02 52.07 32.49
CA GLY A 704 -11.12 53.34 33.21
C GLY A 704 -12.55 53.85 33.45
N PHE A 705 -13.58 53.16 32.96
CA PHE A 705 -14.97 53.55 33.17
C PHE A 705 -15.68 52.68 34.20
N GLU A 706 -16.60 53.27 34.94
CA GLU A 706 -17.47 52.61 35.90
C GLU A 706 -18.67 51.96 35.17
N CYS A 707 -19.05 50.80 35.61
CA CYS A 707 -20.18 50.06 35.04
C CYS A 707 -20.89 49.19 36.12
N GLY A 708 -22.14 48.87 35.86
CA GLY A 708 -22.92 47.91 36.63
C GLY A 708 -22.98 46.59 35.84
N ILE A 709 -22.45 45.50 36.40
CA ILE A 709 -22.39 44.19 35.79
C ILE A 709 -23.33 43.24 36.53
N GLY A 710 -24.31 42.64 35.84
CA GLY A 710 -25.19 41.62 36.37
C GLY A 710 -24.72 40.23 35.88
N LEU A 711 -24.33 39.36 36.80
CA LEU A 711 -23.83 38.00 36.52
C LEU A 711 -24.80 36.91 36.95
N GLY A 712 -25.95 37.29 37.61
CA GLY A 712 -26.86 36.27 38.14
C GLY A 712 -26.32 35.50 39.36
N TYR A 713 -25.19 35.89 39.91
CA TYR A 713 -24.53 35.29 41.05
C TYR A 713 -24.83 36.05 42.34
N SER A 714 -25.14 35.34 43.43
CA SER A 714 -25.64 35.97 44.66
C SER A 714 -24.56 36.36 45.67
N ASP A 715 -23.38 35.75 45.65
CA ASP A 715 -22.29 35.99 46.63
C ASP A 715 -21.16 36.87 46.05
N ILE A 716 -21.52 37.99 45.45
CA ILE A 716 -20.53 39.02 45.00
C ILE A 716 -20.16 39.88 46.18
N LYS A 717 -18.87 40.14 46.38
CA LYS A 717 -18.36 41.01 47.45
C LYS A 717 -17.57 42.20 46.89
N ILE A 718 -17.33 43.17 47.70
CA ILE A 718 -16.44 44.29 47.39
C ILE A 718 -15.01 43.73 47.29
N ASP A 719 -14.21 44.27 46.39
CA ASP A 719 -12.84 43.88 46.00
C ASP A 719 -12.74 42.55 45.21
N ASP A 720 -13.89 41.89 44.87
CA ASP A 720 -13.87 40.81 43.90
C ASP A 720 -13.42 41.34 42.49
N VAL A 721 -12.70 40.53 41.75
CA VAL A 721 -12.32 40.84 40.38
C VAL A 721 -13.19 40.01 39.44
N ILE A 722 -13.89 40.68 38.54
CA ILE A 722 -14.67 40.05 37.49
C ILE A 722 -13.76 40.02 36.22
N GLU A 723 -13.40 38.85 35.78
CA GLU A 723 -12.66 38.62 34.55
C GLU A 723 -13.62 38.16 33.47
N THR A 724 -13.63 38.84 32.33
CA THR A 724 -14.43 38.45 31.17
C THR A 724 -13.55 37.83 30.10
N PHE A 725 -14.05 36.78 29.45
CA PHE A 725 -13.38 36.04 28.41
C PHE A 725 -14.32 35.69 27.27
N GLU A 726 -13.73 35.49 26.10
CA GLU A 726 -14.42 35.02 24.91
C GLU A 726 -13.71 33.74 24.40
N MET A 727 -14.51 32.75 24.00
CA MET A 727 -13.96 31.56 23.38
C MET A 727 -13.58 31.91 21.94
N ARG A 728 -12.31 31.92 21.62
CA ARG A 728 -11.78 32.12 20.26
C ARG A 728 -11.31 30.82 19.69
N GLU A 729 -11.66 30.61 18.46
CA GLU A 729 -11.15 29.47 17.69
C GLU A 729 -9.65 29.62 17.47
N LYS A 730 -8.89 28.60 17.93
CA LYS A 730 -7.44 28.53 17.73
C LYS A 730 -7.18 27.80 16.42
N PRO A 731 -6.51 28.42 15.44
CA PRO A 731 -6.10 27.70 14.25
C PRO A 731 -5.14 26.59 14.65
N ARG A 732 -5.49 25.32 14.37
CA ARG A 732 -4.58 24.19 14.52
C ARG A 732 -3.54 24.26 13.39
N ALA A 733 -2.26 24.27 13.73
CA ALA A 733 -1.13 24.34 12.80
C ALA A 733 -0.87 23.01 12.08
#